data_42bf3a1d4fad4948f438d6684ef0d834
#
_entry.id   42bf3a1d4fad4948f438d6684ef0d834
#
_cell.length_a   1.000
_cell.length_b   1.000
_cell.length_c   1.000
_cell.angle_alpha   90.00
_cell.angle_beta   90.00
_cell.angle_gamma   90.00
#
_symmetry.space_group_name_H-M   'P 1'
#
loop_
_entity.id
_entity.type
_entity.pdbx_description
1 polymer ?
#
loop_
_entity_poly.entity_id
_entity_poly.type
_entity_poly.pdbx_seq_one_letter_code
_entity_poly.pdbx_strand_id
1 'polypeptide(L)'
;MFFCPQLLLSQNFSSENGVSKLLQESLGYGVFVRGNYDSPYICDIDGNIIGYGLFDSILSPVKDYKDGFIIVSKDGNRYQGLYDLHTKRIIIPLQENSSIYKLREGKYVINTLSQKSYLYDTKSKIKIDTKYSRITRYHDSSSDLYLNFLVVNNGINRGVVNKNLELLIPCEYDDIEFVNHSGSAESDCRLIKATKKNKLSVFYDVCKRQKIYSHLGDFCKYIGKIKGKYCFLIDCKDGVNRVIVDENNHKMTTEKYIDIEPIGCNAFFAYQGKSKGGLLNSTLQKMTPFIYDDNPYVQQYNMGLFSMVKNGKCGMLNTKGYIVIPFIYDDLCFFDNGTIRAQKKSKWGVIDKKGNTIIPCVYDDIDEINRINNFFKVKQNNKWGCIDRSGKITVPFVYDFLCDNHYGDNCYGLLTAGNEDDKGNVVCYILDVFGNEIIPPTSSVDEANFLLCQHIYNQSDVDNDIPAISMHHPKTFALIIANENYIDSNISKVNYAQRDGKVFKEYCQKTLGIPEENILYIQDGTLAQMYMGMSKLKDLADIYNDSKVIVYYAGHGMPDEQNTDSYLLPIDGMANNYRTAISLSTFYDEIGKISSKQTLIFLDACFSGSQRDGKLLSSKTRGVAIKAKTIAPKGNMVVFSASNGDEAALSYKKGKHGLFTYFLLKKLKESSGNVSLGELSTYLSQMVKKHSIIDENKKQSPTVSVAINNWETIKINENE
;
A
#
# COMPACT_ATOMS: atom_id res chain seq x y z
N MET A 1 -2.04 33.31 -5.43
CA MET A 1 -2.11 32.24 -4.42
C MET A 1 -3.12 31.23 -4.93
N PHE A 2 -2.67 30.28 -5.71
CA PHE A 2 -3.48 29.11 -6.08
C PHE A 2 -2.87 27.93 -5.34
N PHE A 3 -3.47 27.61 -4.19
CA PHE A 3 -3.18 26.35 -3.51
C PHE A 3 -3.67 25.20 -4.38
N CYS A 4 -2.86 24.20 -4.53
CA CYS A 4 -3.25 22.92 -5.12
C CYS A 4 -4.49 22.39 -4.35
N PRO A 5 -5.60 22.08 -5.00
CA PRO A 5 -6.84 21.63 -4.34
C PRO A 5 -6.66 20.40 -3.43
N GLN A 6 -5.61 19.62 -3.64
CA GLN A 6 -5.29 18.42 -2.86
C GLN A 6 -4.94 18.71 -1.39
N LEU A 7 -4.38 19.89 -1.08
CA LEU A 7 -4.09 20.28 0.31
C LEU A 7 -5.33 20.86 1.02
N LEU A 8 -6.25 21.43 0.26
CA LEU A 8 -7.50 22.00 0.82
C LEU A 8 -8.54 20.92 1.17
N LEU A 9 -8.59 19.81 0.41
CA LEU A 9 -9.49 18.69 0.72
C LEU A 9 -9.12 17.98 2.03
N SER A 10 -7.83 17.86 2.35
CA SER A 10 -7.40 17.31 3.66
C SER A 10 -7.62 18.27 4.84
N GLN A 11 -7.81 19.56 4.59
CA GLN A 11 -8.04 20.58 5.63
C GLN A 11 -9.50 21.06 5.73
N ASN A 12 -10.29 20.98 4.65
CA ASN A 12 -11.67 21.50 4.62
C ASN A 12 -12.77 20.46 4.90
N PHE A 13 -12.46 19.16 4.91
CA PHE A 13 -13.38 18.13 5.39
C PHE A 13 -13.38 17.95 6.92
N SER A 14 -12.78 18.86 7.66
CA SER A 14 -12.80 18.89 9.12
C SER A 14 -14.03 19.58 9.71
N SER A 15 -14.99 20.02 8.91
CA SER A 15 -16.17 20.70 9.39
C SER A 15 -17.44 19.84 9.26
N GLU A 16 -17.96 19.48 10.38
CA GLU A 16 -19.32 19.07 10.73
C GLU A 16 -19.73 17.60 10.72
N ASN A 17 -19.09 16.68 9.99
CA ASN A 17 -19.50 15.27 10.04
C ASN A 17 -18.30 14.34 10.17
N GLY A 18 -18.06 13.87 11.35
CA GLY A 18 -17.22 12.76 11.79
C GLY A 18 -15.98 12.36 10.95
N VAL A 19 -14.79 12.66 11.47
CA VAL A 19 -13.52 12.22 10.85
C VAL A 19 -13.32 10.73 11.05
N SER A 20 -13.38 9.91 9.99
CA SER A 20 -12.83 8.57 10.03
C SER A 20 -11.43 8.55 9.44
N LYS A 21 -10.45 8.12 10.24
CA LYS A 21 -9.06 7.97 9.82
C LYS A 21 -8.70 6.50 9.87
N LEU A 22 -8.40 5.93 8.70
CA LEU A 22 -7.92 4.56 8.58
C LEU A 22 -6.52 4.44 9.18
N LEU A 23 -6.34 3.56 10.16
CA LEU A 23 -5.06 3.12 10.67
C LEU A 23 -4.72 1.78 10.02
N GLN A 24 -3.72 1.79 9.19
CA GLN A 24 -3.43 0.80 8.14
C GLN A 24 -3.18 -0.64 8.58
N GLU A 25 -3.60 -1.54 7.71
CA GLU A 25 -3.48 -3.00 7.67
C GLU A 25 -2.08 -3.60 7.83
N SER A 26 -1.04 -2.90 7.40
CA SER A 26 0.34 -3.42 7.40
C SER A 26 0.84 -3.84 8.80
N LEU A 27 0.04 -3.61 9.82
CA LEU A 27 0.37 -3.84 11.24
C LEU A 27 -0.43 -4.96 11.90
N GLY A 28 -1.37 -5.60 11.20
CA GLY A 28 -2.27 -6.58 11.79
C GLY A 28 -3.32 -5.97 12.72
N TYR A 29 -3.49 -4.66 12.73
CA TYR A 29 -4.51 -3.91 13.46
C TYR A 29 -5.39 -3.16 12.45
N GLY A 30 -6.51 -3.73 12.06
CA GLY A 30 -7.56 -3.01 11.35
C GLY A 30 -8.25 -2.06 12.32
N VAL A 31 -7.72 -0.85 12.49
CA VAL A 31 -8.21 0.12 13.47
C VAL A 31 -8.57 1.43 12.77
N PHE A 32 -9.74 1.97 13.08
CA PHE A 32 -10.28 3.19 12.49
C PHE A 32 -10.61 4.21 13.57
N VAL A 33 -10.48 5.49 13.22
CA VAL A 33 -11.01 6.60 14.04
C VAL A 33 -12.33 7.04 13.42
N ARG A 34 -13.39 7.00 14.21
CA ARG A 34 -14.74 7.47 13.83
C ARG A 34 -15.29 8.45 14.88
N GLY A 35 -16.36 9.13 14.54
CA GLY A 35 -17.05 10.08 15.41
C GLY A 35 -16.92 11.52 14.95
N ASN A 36 -17.59 12.43 15.65
CA ASN A 36 -17.52 13.86 15.40
C ASN A 36 -16.21 14.43 15.94
N TYR A 37 -15.84 15.64 15.51
CA TYR A 37 -14.65 16.35 15.96
C TYR A 37 -14.53 16.42 17.49
N ASP A 38 -15.67 16.52 18.19
CA ASP A 38 -15.75 16.63 19.65
C ASP A 38 -15.80 15.26 20.37
N SER A 39 -15.95 14.15 19.65
CA SER A 39 -16.12 12.83 20.24
C SER A 39 -15.59 11.71 19.33
N PRO A 40 -14.29 11.71 19.00
CA PRO A 40 -13.69 10.65 18.21
C PRO A 40 -13.58 9.36 19.00
N TYR A 41 -13.72 8.22 18.35
CA TYR A 41 -13.49 6.91 18.94
C TYR A 41 -12.70 6.00 17.99
N ILE A 42 -11.98 5.05 18.56
CA ILE A 42 -11.25 4.04 17.80
C ILE A 42 -12.15 2.81 17.71
N CYS A 43 -12.32 2.27 16.49
CA CYS A 43 -13.01 1.00 16.28
C CYS A 43 -12.12 0.03 15.48
N ASP A 44 -12.41 -1.26 15.60
CA ASP A 44 -11.83 -2.30 14.74
C ASP A 44 -12.55 -2.34 13.38
N ILE A 45 -12.11 -3.27 12.51
CA ILE A 45 -12.67 -3.46 11.17
C ILE A 45 -14.16 -3.85 11.18
N ASP A 46 -14.60 -4.51 12.25
CA ASP A 46 -15.99 -4.94 12.42
C ASP A 46 -16.87 -3.82 13.00
N GLY A 47 -16.27 -2.66 13.33
CA GLY A 47 -16.95 -1.50 13.91
C GLY A 47 -17.06 -1.54 15.43
N ASN A 48 -16.42 -2.52 16.12
CA ASN A 48 -16.43 -2.57 17.58
C ASN A 48 -15.57 -1.45 18.16
N ILE A 49 -16.13 -0.69 19.08
CA ILE A 49 -15.45 0.46 19.68
C ILE A 49 -14.34 0.01 20.63
N ILE A 50 -13.11 0.45 20.41
CA ILE A 50 -11.94 0.18 21.25
C ILE A 50 -11.42 1.40 22.00
N GLY A 51 -11.87 2.63 21.65
CA GLY A 51 -11.56 3.86 22.37
C GLY A 51 -12.62 4.91 22.09
N TYR A 52 -13.30 5.39 23.11
CA TYR A 52 -14.37 6.38 23.00
C TYR A 52 -14.12 7.59 23.90
N GLY A 53 -14.21 8.80 23.35
CA GLY A 53 -14.19 10.06 24.12
C GLY A 53 -12.87 10.39 24.83
N LEU A 54 -11.78 9.66 24.52
CA LEU A 54 -10.50 9.84 25.22
C LEU A 54 -9.64 10.94 24.60
N PHE A 55 -9.83 11.25 23.30
CA PHE A 55 -9.02 12.20 22.53
C PHE A 55 -9.78 12.68 21.30
N ASP A 56 -9.31 13.78 20.69
CA ASP A 56 -9.95 14.45 19.55
C ASP A 56 -9.23 14.12 18.24
N SER A 57 -7.97 13.72 18.28
CA SER A 57 -7.23 13.36 17.08
C SER A 57 -6.05 12.42 17.33
N ILE A 58 -5.55 11.81 16.26
CA ILE A 58 -4.35 10.99 16.23
C ILE A 58 -3.29 11.73 15.43
N LEU A 59 -2.14 12.00 16.05
CA LEU A 59 -1.08 12.82 15.48
C LEU A 59 0.02 12.03 14.76
N SER A 60 0.12 10.71 15.00
CA SER A 60 1.17 9.91 14.38
C SER A 60 0.86 9.60 12.92
N PRO A 61 1.83 9.68 12.02
CA PRO A 61 1.68 9.14 10.66
C PRO A 61 1.41 7.64 10.68
N VAL A 62 0.60 7.16 9.76
CA VAL A 62 0.20 5.74 9.65
C VAL A 62 1.39 4.77 9.64
N LYS A 63 2.48 5.13 8.94
CA LYS A 63 3.72 4.33 8.86
C LYS A 63 4.45 4.13 10.20
N ASP A 64 4.07 4.88 11.24
CA ASP A 64 4.73 4.83 12.55
C ASP A 64 4.10 3.83 13.52
N TYR A 65 2.99 3.17 13.17
CA TYR A 65 2.24 2.28 14.09
C TYR A 65 2.78 0.86 14.23
N LYS A 66 3.88 0.51 13.56
CA LYS A 66 4.46 -0.85 13.57
C LYS A 66 4.76 -1.42 14.96
N ASP A 67 4.91 -0.58 15.96
CA ASP A 67 5.15 -0.97 17.35
C ASP A 67 3.86 -1.01 18.20
N GLY A 68 2.69 -0.74 17.60
CA GLY A 68 1.39 -0.81 18.29
C GLY A 68 1.06 0.38 19.19
N PHE A 69 1.77 1.53 19.03
CA PHE A 69 1.52 2.73 19.83
C PHE A 69 1.15 3.91 18.95
N ILE A 70 0.16 4.70 19.38
CA ILE A 70 -0.29 5.91 18.70
C ILE A 70 -0.19 7.14 19.59
N ILE A 71 0.16 8.27 19.00
CA ILE A 71 0.13 9.58 19.69
C ILE A 71 -1.26 10.14 19.50
N VAL A 72 -1.92 10.43 20.62
CA VAL A 72 -3.29 10.97 20.67
C VAL A 72 -3.28 12.38 21.20
N SER A 73 -4.26 13.20 20.80
CA SER A 73 -4.37 14.57 21.27
C SER A 73 -5.80 14.97 21.61
N LYS A 74 -5.93 16.05 22.36
CA LYS A 74 -7.20 16.67 22.78
C LYS A 74 -7.11 18.20 22.73
N ASP A 75 -8.26 18.87 22.57
CA ASP A 75 -8.39 20.35 22.51
C ASP A 75 -7.44 20.97 21.46
N GLY A 76 -7.57 20.57 20.19
CA GLY A 76 -6.77 21.13 19.11
C GLY A 76 -5.25 20.96 19.30
N ASN A 77 -4.82 19.82 19.79
CA ASN A 77 -3.43 19.45 20.10
C ASN A 77 -2.86 20.09 21.38
N ARG A 78 -3.68 20.74 22.21
CA ARG A 78 -3.25 21.32 23.49
C ARG A 78 -2.79 20.25 24.48
N TYR A 79 -3.43 19.08 24.46
CA TYR A 79 -3.06 17.93 25.27
C TYR A 79 -2.60 16.79 24.38
N GLN A 80 -1.47 16.15 24.71
CA GLN A 80 -0.98 14.98 23.98
C GLN A 80 -0.68 13.82 24.92
N GLY A 81 -0.94 12.61 24.47
CA GLY A 81 -0.71 11.35 25.19
C GLY A 81 -0.25 10.22 24.28
N LEU A 82 0.12 9.09 24.85
CA LEU A 82 0.50 7.88 24.12
C LEU A 82 -0.47 6.76 24.46
N TYR A 83 -1.10 6.19 23.42
CA TYR A 83 -2.09 5.11 23.52
C TYR A 83 -1.48 3.80 23.00
N ASP A 84 -1.65 2.72 23.75
CA ASP A 84 -1.22 1.37 23.38
C ASP A 84 -2.39 0.60 22.76
N LEU A 85 -2.27 0.24 21.50
CA LEU A 85 -3.27 -0.51 20.74
C LEU A 85 -3.44 -1.97 21.22
N HIS A 86 -2.38 -2.56 21.82
CA HIS A 86 -2.43 -3.94 22.32
C HIS A 86 -3.23 -4.03 23.62
N THR A 87 -2.92 -3.15 24.56
CA THR A 87 -3.58 -3.12 25.87
C THR A 87 -4.85 -2.29 25.88
N LYS A 88 -5.12 -1.52 24.81
CA LYS A 88 -6.25 -0.61 24.66
C LYS A 88 -6.30 0.45 25.78
N ARG A 89 -5.14 0.99 26.18
CA ARG A 89 -5.01 1.95 27.28
C ARG A 89 -4.09 3.12 26.94
N ILE A 90 -4.36 4.27 27.55
CA ILE A 90 -3.42 5.39 27.57
C ILE A 90 -2.30 5.05 28.55
N ILE A 91 -1.06 4.94 28.02
CA ILE A 91 0.14 4.64 28.82
C ILE A 91 0.90 5.91 29.23
N ILE A 92 0.80 6.98 28.46
CA ILE A 92 1.22 8.33 28.85
C ILE A 92 -0.01 9.20 28.86
N PRO A 93 -0.44 9.72 30.03
CA PRO A 93 -1.63 10.56 30.14
C PRO A 93 -1.54 11.78 29.24
N LEU A 94 -2.70 12.27 28.80
CA LEU A 94 -2.84 13.54 28.09
C LEU A 94 -2.31 14.68 28.99
N GLN A 95 -1.23 15.31 28.56
CA GLN A 95 -0.57 16.40 29.30
C GLN A 95 -0.70 17.70 28.53
N GLU A 96 -1.07 18.77 29.22
CA GLU A 96 -1.25 20.09 28.63
C GLU A 96 0.05 20.62 28.04
N ASN A 97 -0.05 21.17 26.82
CA ASN A 97 1.04 21.75 26.04
C ASN A 97 2.32 20.86 25.96
N SER A 98 2.16 19.55 26.09
CA SER A 98 3.22 18.59 25.82
C SER A 98 3.34 18.35 24.31
N SER A 99 4.53 17.98 23.83
CA SER A 99 4.70 17.44 22.49
C SER A 99 5.33 16.06 22.55
N ILE A 100 4.68 15.09 21.93
CA ILE A 100 5.13 13.70 21.89
C ILE A 100 5.43 13.37 20.43
N TYR A 101 6.55 12.70 20.16
CA TYR A 101 6.83 12.16 18.85
C TYR A 101 7.70 10.91 18.93
N LYS A 102 7.56 10.02 17.96
CA LYS A 102 8.31 8.79 17.88
C LYS A 102 9.74 9.10 17.43
N LEU A 103 10.73 8.69 18.23
CA LEU A 103 12.14 8.83 17.91
C LEU A 103 12.63 7.67 17.04
N ARG A 104 12.30 6.45 17.47
CA ARG A 104 12.56 5.17 16.78
C ARG A 104 11.60 4.13 17.34
N GLU A 105 11.61 2.92 16.78
CA GLU A 105 10.74 1.84 17.24
C GLU A 105 10.82 1.63 18.75
N GLY A 106 9.66 1.73 19.40
CA GLY A 106 9.51 1.60 20.85
C GLY A 106 10.08 2.76 21.69
N LYS A 107 10.55 3.87 21.10
CA LYS A 107 11.09 5.02 21.86
C LYS A 107 10.45 6.33 21.43
N TYR A 108 9.95 7.06 22.42
CA TYR A 108 9.24 8.32 22.25
C TYR A 108 9.92 9.45 23.01
N VAL A 109 10.00 10.63 22.40
CA VAL A 109 10.39 11.88 23.05
C VAL A 109 9.14 12.56 23.57
N ILE A 110 9.21 13.03 24.81
CA ILE A 110 8.12 13.78 25.45
C ILE A 110 8.71 15.08 25.98
N ASN A 111 8.25 16.20 25.43
CA ASN A 111 8.56 17.53 25.92
C ASN A 111 7.44 18.00 26.82
N THR A 112 7.75 18.54 27.98
CA THR A 112 6.77 19.05 28.95
C THR A 112 6.77 20.58 29.03
N LEU A 113 5.71 21.16 29.55
CA LEU A 113 5.61 22.61 29.90
C LEU A 113 6.72 23.08 30.81
N SER A 114 7.14 22.23 31.75
CA SER A 114 8.18 22.57 32.74
C SER A 114 9.59 22.68 32.13
N GLN A 115 9.69 22.84 30.82
CA GLN A 115 10.94 22.93 30.05
C GLN A 115 11.92 21.76 30.33
N LYS A 116 11.36 20.54 30.43
CA LYS A 116 12.10 19.30 30.53
C LYS A 116 11.67 18.34 29.45
N SER A 117 12.64 17.66 28.84
CA SER A 117 12.40 16.60 27.88
C SER A 117 12.85 15.27 28.43
N TYR A 118 12.10 14.21 28.15
CA TYR A 118 12.49 12.86 28.50
C TYR A 118 12.19 11.87 27.37
N LEU A 119 12.91 10.75 27.40
CA LEU A 119 12.63 9.60 26.55
C LEU A 119 11.72 8.62 27.30
N TYR A 120 10.77 8.06 26.59
CA TYR A 120 9.98 6.93 27.07
C TYR A 120 10.26 5.70 26.22
N ASP A 121 10.66 4.61 26.86
CA ASP A 121 10.89 3.32 26.24
C ASP A 121 9.68 2.42 26.50
N THR A 122 8.95 2.04 25.45
CA THR A 122 7.71 1.25 25.56
C THR A 122 7.97 -0.20 25.95
N LYS A 123 9.15 -0.75 25.66
CA LYS A 123 9.53 -2.12 26.03
C LYS A 123 9.84 -2.27 27.51
N SER A 124 10.71 -1.40 28.02
CA SER A 124 11.09 -1.39 29.44
C SER A 124 10.09 -0.63 30.33
N LYS A 125 9.20 0.18 29.74
CA LYS A 125 8.29 1.13 30.42
C LYS A 125 9.02 2.15 31.29
N ILE A 126 10.25 2.48 30.93
CA ILE A 126 11.12 3.40 31.70
C ILE A 126 11.11 4.80 31.06
N LYS A 127 10.98 5.81 31.92
CA LYS A 127 11.19 7.22 31.61
C LYS A 127 12.66 7.57 31.89
N ILE A 128 13.35 8.11 30.89
CA ILE A 128 14.75 8.53 30.97
C ILE A 128 14.82 10.03 30.84
N ASP A 129 15.23 10.73 31.86
CA ASP A 129 15.41 12.18 31.84
C ASP A 129 16.57 12.57 30.93
N THR A 130 16.39 13.64 30.16
CA THR A 130 17.44 14.21 29.31
C THR A 130 17.96 15.51 29.93
N LYS A 131 19.18 15.93 29.54
CA LYS A 131 19.75 17.22 29.94
C LYS A 131 19.19 18.42 29.18
N TYR A 132 18.25 18.19 28.25
CA TYR A 132 17.72 19.22 27.39
C TYR A 132 16.34 19.72 27.86
N SER A 133 16.13 21.03 27.74
CA SER A 133 14.84 21.65 28.03
C SER A 133 13.78 21.31 26.98
N ARG A 134 14.21 21.13 25.72
CA ARG A 134 13.34 20.73 24.61
C ARG A 134 14.16 19.96 23.56
N ILE A 135 13.52 18.94 22.98
CA ILE A 135 14.03 18.18 21.84
C ILE A 135 12.96 18.28 20.78
N THR A 136 13.32 18.66 19.55
CA THR A 136 12.36 18.80 18.43
C THR A 136 12.87 18.07 17.19
N ARG A 137 11.96 17.43 16.46
CA ARG A 137 12.22 17.04 15.07
C ARG A 137 12.25 18.29 14.20
N TYR A 138 13.14 18.33 13.26
CA TYR A 138 13.02 19.27 12.14
C TYR A 138 11.93 18.73 11.20
N HIS A 139 10.84 19.47 11.06
CA HIS A 139 9.79 19.18 10.09
C HIS A 139 10.14 19.87 8.78
N ASP A 140 10.68 19.10 7.86
CA ASP A 140 10.60 19.42 6.44
C ASP A 140 9.78 18.32 5.76
N SER A 141 8.71 18.73 5.12
CA SER A 141 7.73 17.84 4.47
C SER A 141 8.27 17.09 3.26
N SER A 142 9.53 17.31 2.85
CA SER A 142 10.04 16.86 1.56
C SER A 142 11.16 15.83 1.60
N SER A 143 11.77 15.48 2.75
CA SER A 143 12.83 14.47 2.74
C SER A 143 12.97 13.67 4.04
N ASP A 144 12.99 12.34 3.91
CA ASP A 144 13.33 11.39 4.99
C ASP A 144 14.81 11.51 5.46
N LEU A 145 15.61 12.34 4.80
CA LEU A 145 17.06 12.51 5.02
C LEU A 145 17.44 13.02 6.42
N TYR A 146 16.57 13.82 7.03
CA TYR A 146 16.83 14.44 8.34
C TYR A 146 16.17 13.75 9.54
N LEU A 147 15.46 12.65 9.33
CA LEU A 147 14.78 11.89 10.41
C LEU A 147 15.73 11.38 11.51
N ASN A 148 17.05 11.39 11.25
CA ASN A 148 18.07 10.92 12.19
C ASN A 148 18.67 12.02 13.07
N PHE A 149 18.29 13.29 12.89
CA PHE A 149 18.84 14.43 13.59
C PHE A 149 17.75 15.20 14.33
N LEU A 150 18.08 15.69 15.51
CA LEU A 150 17.15 16.39 16.39
C LEU A 150 17.78 17.71 16.83
N VAL A 151 17.00 18.77 16.79
CA VAL A 151 17.38 20.05 17.39
C VAL A 151 17.10 19.98 18.89
N VAL A 152 18.09 20.27 19.68
CA VAL A 152 18.03 20.31 21.14
C VAL A 152 18.23 21.73 21.66
N ASN A 153 17.55 22.05 22.77
CA ASN A 153 17.64 23.35 23.44
C ASN A 153 18.07 23.12 24.90
N ASN A 154 19.00 23.92 25.39
CA ASN A 154 19.45 23.89 26.80
C ASN A 154 18.78 24.94 27.69
N GLY A 155 17.72 25.61 27.18
CA GLY A 155 17.00 26.70 27.81
C GLY A 155 17.35 28.08 27.24
N ILE A 156 18.53 28.24 26.64
CA ILE A 156 19.03 29.50 26.04
C ILE A 156 19.36 29.29 24.56
N ASN A 157 20.21 28.33 24.27
CA ASN A 157 20.79 28.08 22.96
C ASN A 157 20.39 26.73 22.38
N ARG A 158 20.48 26.62 21.06
CA ARG A 158 20.17 25.42 20.28
C ARG A 158 21.43 24.67 19.85
N GLY A 159 21.32 23.37 19.70
CA GLY A 159 22.33 22.49 19.16
C GLY A 159 21.68 21.33 18.41
N VAL A 160 22.47 20.36 17.99
CA VAL A 160 21.97 19.19 17.25
C VAL A 160 22.52 17.91 17.86
N VAL A 161 21.66 16.90 17.99
CA VAL A 161 22.00 15.55 18.38
C VAL A 161 21.52 14.55 17.33
N ASN A 162 22.12 13.37 17.29
CA ASN A 162 21.56 12.25 16.53
C ASN A 162 20.44 11.54 17.33
N LYS A 163 19.81 10.53 16.71
CA LYS A 163 18.74 9.73 17.35
C LYS A 163 19.18 8.91 18.58
N ASN A 164 20.49 8.83 18.87
CA ASN A 164 21.03 8.25 20.09
C ASN A 164 21.29 9.32 21.17
N LEU A 165 20.93 10.58 20.92
CA LEU A 165 21.22 11.79 21.73
C LEU A 165 22.70 12.12 21.86
N GLU A 166 23.56 11.63 20.96
CA GLU A 166 24.95 12.05 20.88
C GLU A 166 25.02 13.46 20.27
N LEU A 167 25.77 14.35 20.94
CA LEU A 167 25.92 15.74 20.53
C LEU A 167 26.76 15.85 19.24
N LEU A 168 26.20 16.49 18.21
CA LEU A 168 26.85 16.76 16.93
C LEU A 168 27.22 18.23 16.76
N ILE A 169 26.34 19.12 17.18
CA ILE A 169 26.55 20.58 17.18
C ILE A 169 26.28 21.08 18.59
N PRO A 170 27.21 21.80 19.23
CA PRO A 170 27.04 22.28 20.61
C PRO A 170 25.89 23.27 20.74
N CYS A 171 25.25 23.29 21.94
CA CYS A 171 24.18 24.22 22.25
C CYS A 171 24.75 25.62 22.54
N GLU A 172 25.18 26.32 21.51
CA GLU A 172 25.77 27.68 21.58
C GLU A 172 25.21 28.65 20.50
N TYR A 173 24.23 28.20 19.73
CA TYR A 173 23.65 28.95 18.62
C TYR A 173 22.24 29.43 18.94
N ASP A 174 21.86 30.56 18.40
CA ASP A 174 20.53 31.12 18.55
C ASP A 174 19.52 30.41 17.64
N ASP A 175 19.98 29.99 16.45
CA ASP A 175 19.15 29.28 15.50
C ASP A 175 19.88 28.16 14.77
N ILE A 176 19.13 27.13 14.34
CA ILE A 176 19.58 25.97 13.61
C ILE A 176 18.65 25.76 12.41
N GLU A 177 19.22 25.74 11.25
CA GLU A 177 18.52 25.54 9.96
C GLU A 177 19.13 24.32 9.24
N PHE A 178 18.30 23.39 8.81
CA PHE A 178 18.71 22.28 7.95
C PHE A 178 18.72 22.76 6.51
N VAL A 179 19.87 22.68 5.83
CA VAL A 179 20.06 23.19 4.48
C VAL A 179 19.57 22.15 3.48
N ASN A 180 18.37 22.35 2.95
CA ASN A 180 17.80 21.51 1.90
C ASN A 180 18.16 22.04 0.53
N HIS A 181 18.66 21.18 -0.34
CA HIS A 181 18.77 21.45 -1.76
C HIS A 181 17.82 20.56 -2.54
N SER A 182 16.70 21.13 -2.97
CA SER A 182 15.87 20.54 -4.02
C SER A 182 16.68 20.47 -5.30
N GLY A 183 17.13 19.29 -5.70
CA GLY A 183 17.67 19.07 -7.04
C GLY A 183 19.14 18.72 -7.18
N SER A 184 19.94 18.56 -6.13
CA SER A 184 21.27 17.97 -6.27
C SER A 184 21.21 16.44 -6.21
N ALA A 185 21.77 15.76 -7.22
CA ALA A 185 21.93 14.30 -7.24
C ALA A 185 22.90 13.77 -6.16
N GLU A 186 23.62 14.63 -5.47
CA GLU A 186 24.49 14.28 -4.36
C GLU A 186 23.72 14.37 -3.03
N SER A 187 22.98 13.30 -2.74
CA SER A 187 22.25 13.08 -1.48
C SER A 187 23.13 12.93 -0.23
N ASP A 188 24.45 13.12 -0.34
CA ASP A 188 25.41 12.78 0.72
C ASP A 188 25.77 13.92 1.68
N CYS A 189 25.33 15.15 1.44
CA CYS A 189 25.69 16.28 2.27
C CYS A 189 24.55 16.72 3.18
N ARG A 190 24.55 16.22 4.40
CA ARG A 190 23.65 16.67 5.45
C ARG A 190 24.24 17.91 6.14
N LEU A 191 24.08 19.05 5.49
CA LEU A 191 24.57 20.33 6.02
C LEU A 191 23.53 20.97 6.93
N ILE A 192 24.03 21.52 8.04
CA ILE A 192 23.26 22.31 8.97
C ILE A 192 23.90 23.68 9.09
N LYS A 193 23.09 24.74 8.94
CA LYS A 193 23.48 26.12 9.22
C LYS A 193 23.10 26.47 10.65
N ALA A 194 24.06 26.89 11.43
CA ALA A 194 23.89 27.35 12.80
C ALA A 194 24.22 28.85 12.87
N THR A 195 23.33 29.68 13.42
CA THR A 195 23.50 31.14 13.42
C THR A 195 23.54 31.70 14.84
N LYS A 196 24.32 32.77 15.00
CA LYS A 196 24.38 33.58 16.23
C LYS A 196 23.85 35.01 15.97
N LYS A 197 23.30 35.66 16.98
CA LYS A 197 22.77 37.03 16.91
C LYS A 197 23.78 38.07 16.38
N ASN A 198 25.06 37.80 16.53
CA ASN A 198 26.13 38.66 15.99
C ASN A 198 26.37 38.47 14.47
N LYS A 199 25.40 37.92 13.72
CA LYS A 199 25.47 37.65 12.28
C LYS A 199 26.48 36.58 11.86
N LEU A 200 26.98 35.78 12.79
CA LEU A 200 27.84 34.63 12.48
C LEU A 200 26.99 33.46 12.00
N SER A 201 27.23 33.02 10.77
CA SER A 201 26.70 31.79 10.19
C SER A 201 27.79 30.71 10.14
N VAL A 202 27.50 29.51 10.65
CA VAL A 202 28.42 28.37 10.66
C VAL A 202 27.74 27.18 10.00
N PHE A 203 28.42 26.55 9.06
CA PHE A 203 27.91 25.36 8.35
C PHE A 203 28.64 24.11 8.84
N TYR A 204 27.87 23.09 9.17
CA TYR A 204 28.35 21.78 9.63
C TYR A 204 27.92 20.68 8.67
N ASP A 205 28.86 19.78 8.33
CA ASP A 205 28.55 18.46 7.79
C ASP A 205 28.35 17.50 8.97
N VAL A 206 27.11 17.19 9.29
CA VAL A 206 26.80 16.36 10.49
C VAL A 206 27.16 14.89 10.28
N CYS A 207 27.28 14.41 9.05
CA CYS A 207 27.74 13.06 8.77
C CYS A 207 29.24 12.92 9.02
N LYS A 208 30.03 13.93 8.63
CA LYS A 208 31.47 13.99 8.91
C LYS A 208 31.79 14.51 10.30
N ARG A 209 30.80 15.00 11.05
CA ARG A 209 30.96 15.66 12.36
C ARG A 209 31.96 16.83 12.32
N GLN A 210 31.92 17.59 11.20
CA GLN A 210 32.94 18.60 10.90
C GLN A 210 32.29 19.94 10.59
N LYS A 211 32.90 21.02 11.12
CA LYS A 211 32.64 22.39 10.67
C LYS A 211 33.25 22.59 9.29
N ILE A 212 32.45 23.04 8.33
CA ILE A 212 32.85 23.21 6.91
C ILE A 212 33.19 24.65 6.63
N TYR A 213 32.34 25.61 7.04
CA TYR A 213 32.50 27.00 6.68
C TYR A 213 31.94 27.92 7.77
N SER A 214 32.47 29.13 7.86
CA SER A 214 31.86 30.18 8.68
C SER A 214 32.01 31.54 8.02
N HIS A 215 30.96 32.34 8.11
CA HIS A 215 30.90 33.68 7.57
C HIS A 215 30.30 34.64 8.60
N LEU A 216 30.95 35.82 8.73
CA LEU A 216 30.43 36.93 9.50
C LEU A 216 29.91 37.99 8.56
N GLY A 217 28.60 38.12 8.37
CA GLY A 217 27.95 39.01 7.43
C GLY A 217 26.45 38.84 7.47
N ASP A 218 25.75 39.75 6.73
CA ASP A 218 24.27 39.73 6.71
C ASP A 218 23.70 38.63 5.87
N PHE A 219 24.46 38.12 4.88
CA PHE A 219 24.00 37.08 4.00
C PHE A 219 25.06 35.99 3.76
N CYS A 220 24.70 34.74 4.00
CA CYS A 220 25.48 33.59 3.60
C CYS A 220 24.53 32.42 3.29
N LYS A 221 24.59 31.90 2.05
CA LYS A 221 23.76 30.81 1.53
C LYS A 221 24.65 29.74 0.92
N TYR A 222 24.49 28.49 1.32
CA TYR A 222 25.09 27.36 0.61
C TYR A 222 24.38 27.14 -0.72
N ILE A 223 25.12 26.93 -1.80
CA ILE A 223 24.56 26.75 -3.15
C ILE A 223 24.89 25.39 -3.77
N GLY A 224 25.61 24.52 -3.09
CA GLY A 224 25.97 23.20 -3.58
C GLY A 224 27.45 22.94 -3.63
N LYS A 225 27.86 21.77 -4.13
CA LYS A 225 29.26 21.46 -4.44
C LYS A 225 29.55 21.73 -5.92
N ILE A 226 30.63 22.46 -6.16
CA ILE A 226 31.14 22.78 -7.49
C ILE A 226 32.57 22.26 -7.57
N LYS A 227 32.86 21.35 -8.53
CA LYS A 227 34.15 20.67 -8.64
C LYS A 227 34.62 20.01 -7.33
N GLY A 228 33.68 19.41 -6.59
CA GLY A 228 33.93 18.72 -5.32
C GLY A 228 34.09 19.62 -4.09
N LYS A 229 34.05 20.96 -4.25
CA LYS A 229 34.17 21.92 -3.16
C LYS A 229 32.81 22.44 -2.71
N TYR A 230 32.63 22.66 -1.42
CA TYR A 230 31.45 23.33 -0.88
C TYR A 230 31.47 24.81 -1.28
N CYS A 231 30.39 25.30 -1.88
CA CYS A 231 30.32 26.66 -2.39
C CYS A 231 29.21 27.45 -1.72
N PHE A 232 29.53 28.69 -1.42
CA PHE A 232 28.66 29.61 -0.68
C PHE A 232 28.51 30.93 -1.48
N LEU A 233 27.29 31.43 -1.48
CA LEU A 233 26.97 32.77 -1.98
C LEU A 233 27.04 33.73 -0.77
N ILE A 234 27.91 34.72 -0.81
CA ILE A 234 28.11 35.70 0.26
C ILE A 234 27.96 37.12 -0.22
N ASP A 235 27.56 38.03 0.64
CA ASP A 235 27.41 39.44 0.35
C ASP A 235 28.74 40.10 0.00
N CYS A 236 28.68 41.06 -0.99
CA CYS A 236 29.76 41.96 -1.28
C CYS A 236 29.65 43.21 -0.39
N LYS A 237 30.75 43.98 -0.35
CA LYS A 237 30.82 45.26 0.39
C LYS A 237 29.78 46.32 -0.08
N ASP A 238 29.23 46.16 -1.29
CA ASP A 238 28.22 47.06 -1.85
C ASP A 238 26.79 46.80 -1.32
N GLY A 239 26.60 45.72 -0.52
CA GLY A 239 25.33 45.33 0.11
C GLY A 239 24.23 44.89 -0.84
N VAL A 240 24.47 44.85 -2.16
CA VAL A 240 23.48 44.48 -3.17
C VAL A 240 23.90 43.23 -3.93
N ASN A 241 25.15 43.17 -4.35
CA ASN A 241 25.68 42.05 -5.11
C ASN A 241 26.32 40.99 -4.20
N ARG A 242 26.37 39.79 -4.71
CA ARG A 242 26.95 38.62 -4.03
C ARG A 242 27.98 37.93 -4.92
N VAL A 243 28.90 37.23 -4.29
CA VAL A 243 29.96 36.45 -4.97
C VAL A 243 29.95 35.03 -4.44
N ILE A 244 30.36 34.10 -5.31
CA ILE A 244 30.51 32.69 -4.94
C ILE A 244 31.93 32.47 -4.45
N VAL A 245 32.04 31.84 -3.27
CA VAL A 245 33.29 31.40 -2.65
C VAL A 245 33.26 29.91 -2.33
N ASP A 246 34.44 29.27 -2.31
CA ASP A 246 34.57 27.90 -1.78
C ASP A 246 34.71 27.90 -0.24
N GLU A 247 34.80 26.71 0.37
CA GLU A 247 34.98 26.55 1.82
C GLU A 247 36.24 27.17 2.40
N ASN A 248 37.21 27.51 1.55
CA ASN A 248 38.45 28.20 1.89
C ASN A 248 38.41 29.71 1.58
N ASN A 249 37.24 30.24 1.25
CA ASN A 249 37.00 31.65 0.90
C ASN A 249 37.63 32.08 -0.44
N HIS A 250 37.99 31.13 -1.32
CA HIS A 250 38.48 31.48 -2.66
C HIS A 250 37.32 31.77 -3.58
N LYS A 251 37.38 32.87 -4.33
CA LYS A 251 36.33 33.19 -5.31
C LYS A 251 36.28 32.16 -6.42
N MET A 252 35.07 31.66 -6.69
CA MET A 252 34.81 30.64 -7.72
C MET A 252 34.49 31.25 -9.10
N THR A 253 34.13 32.55 -9.15
CA THR A 253 33.83 33.30 -10.35
C THR A 253 34.11 34.78 -10.15
N THR A 254 34.42 35.50 -11.23
CA THR A 254 34.53 36.98 -11.25
C THR A 254 33.15 37.66 -11.36
N GLU A 255 32.13 36.92 -11.82
CA GLU A 255 30.76 37.40 -11.97
C GLU A 255 30.12 37.67 -10.61
N LYS A 256 29.29 38.68 -10.56
CA LYS A 256 28.45 39.00 -9.41
C LYS A 256 27.00 38.68 -9.72
N TYR A 257 26.27 38.18 -8.71
CA TYR A 257 24.88 37.80 -8.81
C TYR A 257 24.05 38.48 -7.71
N ILE A 258 22.77 38.64 -7.94
CA ILE A 258 21.83 39.04 -6.89
C ILE A 258 21.44 37.81 -6.08
N ASP A 259 21.14 36.69 -6.76
CA ASP A 259 20.91 35.41 -6.15
C ASP A 259 21.22 34.25 -7.10
N ILE A 260 21.36 33.04 -6.55
CA ILE A 260 21.58 31.81 -7.30
C ILE A 260 20.80 30.68 -6.59
N GLU A 261 19.98 29.96 -7.38
CA GLU A 261 19.20 28.82 -6.94
C GLU A 261 19.67 27.55 -7.66
N PRO A 262 19.99 26.46 -6.96
CA PRO A 262 20.16 25.16 -7.58
C PRO A 262 18.79 24.64 -8.05
N ILE A 263 18.73 24.17 -9.30
CA ILE A 263 17.47 23.74 -9.93
C ILE A 263 17.50 22.27 -10.40
N GLY A 264 18.51 21.52 -10.02
CA GLY A 264 18.68 20.12 -10.41
C GLY A 264 19.70 19.91 -11.52
N CYS A 265 20.10 18.63 -11.74
CA CYS A 265 21.13 18.26 -12.73
C CYS A 265 22.44 19.05 -12.60
N ASN A 266 22.83 19.43 -11.37
CA ASN A 266 23.98 20.29 -11.09
C ASN A 266 23.97 21.62 -11.88
N ALA A 267 22.80 22.13 -12.22
CA ALA A 267 22.60 23.43 -12.86
C ALA A 267 22.05 24.42 -11.84
N PHE A 268 22.26 25.71 -12.17
CA PHE A 268 21.83 26.83 -11.34
C PHE A 268 21.02 27.82 -12.17
N PHE A 269 19.99 28.40 -11.55
CA PHE A 269 19.37 29.61 -12.06
C PHE A 269 19.96 30.81 -11.33
N ALA A 270 20.52 31.75 -12.06
CA ALA A 270 21.23 32.90 -11.52
C ALA A 270 20.61 34.20 -11.94
N TYR A 271 20.58 35.18 -11.04
CA TYR A 271 20.03 36.53 -11.25
C TYR A 271 21.15 37.56 -11.29
N GLN A 272 21.22 38.35 -12.37
CA GLN A 272 22.13 39.49 -12.48
C GLN A 272 21.42 40.86 -12.45
N GLY A 273 20.07 40.86 -12.55
CA GLY A 273 19.17 42.00 -12.47
C GLY A 273 17.93 41.71 -11.64
N LYS A 274 17.13 42.74 -11.39
CA LYS A 274 15.97 42.61 -10.46
C LYS A 274 14.84 41.67 -10.93
N SER A 275 14.78 41.28 -12.23
CA SER A 275 13.63 40.56 -12.78
C SER A 275 13.97 39.49 -13.82
N LYS A 276 15.23 39.34 -14.21
CA LYS A 276 15.63 38.37 -15.22
C LYS A 276 16.83 37.54 -14.78
N GLY A 277 16.76 36.26 -15.07
CA GLY A 277 17.81 35.32 -14.80
C GLY A 277 18.15 34.44 -15.99
N GLY A 278 19.11 33.55 -15.80
CA GLY A 278 19.55 32.57 -16.79
C GLY A 278 20.18 31.36 -16.15
N LEU A 279 20.41 30.33 -16.96
CA LEU A 279 21.00 29.07 -16.51
C LEU A 279 22.52 29.12 -16.51
N LEU A 280 23.10 28.56 -15.43
CA LEU A 280 24.52 28.23 -15.35
C LEU A 280 24.66 26.69 -15.22
N ASN A 281 25.73 26.15 -15.80
CA ASN A 281 26.08 24.75 -15.65
C ASN A 281 26.78 24.47 -14.32
N SER A 282 27.13 23.18 -14.07
CA SER A 282 27.84 22.72 -12.87
C SER A 282 29.22 23.38 -12.65
N THR A 283 29.75 24.09 -13.60
CA THR A 283 31.04 24.84 -13.50
C THR A 283 30.84 26.34 -13.48
N LEU A 284 29.61 26.82 -13.28
CA LEU A 284 29.20 28.22 -13.27
C LEU A 284 29.33 28.97 -14.63
N GLN A 285 29.41 28.24 -15.73
CA GLN A 285 29.42 28.84 -17.06
C GLN A 285 27.98 29.09 -17.54
N LYS A 286 27.78 30.21 -18.25
CA LYS A 286 26.47 30.59 -18.80
C LYS A 286 26.02 29.56 -19.85
N MET A 287 24.88 28.95 -19.65
CA MET A 287 24.21 28.05 -20.59
C MET A 287 23.20 28.81 -21.46
N THR A 288 22.59 29.85 -20.90
CA THR A 288 21.57 30.65 -21.56
C THR A 288 21.82 32.16 -21.35
N PRO A 289 21.27 33.05 -22.19
CA PRO A 289 21.18 34.45 -21.85
C PRO A 289 20.28 34.68 -20.63
N PHE A 290 20.48 35.80 -19.93
CA PHE A 290 19.69 36.18 -18.74
C PHE A 290 18.41 36.93 -19.18
N ILE A 291 17.46 36.23 -19.73
CA ILE A 291 16.19 36.73 -20.31
C ILE A 291 14.94 36.10 -19.76
N TYR A 292 15.08 35.13 -18.87
CA TYR A 292 13.97 34.39 -18.29
C TYR A 292 13.45 35.11 -17.05
N ASP A 293 12.14 35.05 -16.86
CA ASP A 293 11.46 35.70 -15.75
C ASP A 293 11.76 34.98 -14.43
N ASP A 294 11.79 35.76 -13.36
CA ASP A 294 11.87 35.21 -12.00
C ASP A 294 10.52 34.58 -11.62
N ASN A 295 10.48 33.26 -11.60
CA ASN A 295 9.33 32.51 -11.12
C ASN A 295 9.80 31.25 -10.40
N PRO A 296 9.96 31.29 -9.08
CA PRO A 296 10.48 30.20 -8.27
C PRO A 296 9.59 28.95 -8.30
N TYR A 297 8.32 29.08 -8.68
CA TYR A 297 7.39 27.94 -8.75
C TYR A 297 7.51 27.12 -10.03
N VAL A 298 8.18 27.66 -11.07
CA VAL A 298 8.27 27.01 -12.38
C VAL A 298 9.70 26.57 -12.72
N GLN A 299 10.70 27.11 -12.02
CA GLN A 299 12.11 26.77 -12.23
C GLN A 299 12.44 25.40 -11.65
N GLN A 300 11.99 24.34 -12.32
CA GLN A 300 12.17 22.96 -11.92
C GLN A 300 12.93 22.19 -13.00
N TYR A 301 13.70 21.19 -12.55
CA TYR A 301 14.30 20.18 -13.43
C TYR A 301 13.63 18.85 -13.19
N ASN A 302 13.07 18.28 -14.25
CA ASN A 302 12.56 16.92 -14.24
C ASN A 302 12.68 16.30 -15.64
N MET A 303 12.84 15.02 -15.74
CA MET A 303 12.88 14.25 -17.00
C MET A 303 13.89 14.76 -18.05
N GLY A 304 14.97 15.43 -17.63
CA GLY A 304 15.98 16.02 -18.54
C GLY A 304 15.62 17.42 -19.07
N LEU A 305 14.60 18.06 -18.49
CA LEU A 305 14.11 19.38 -18.90
C LEU A 305 14.13 20.37 -17.74
N PHE A 306 14.43 21.63 -18.06
CA PHE A 306 14.26 22.78 -17.16
C PHE A 306 12.98 23.53 -17.55
N SER A 307 12.03 23.63 -16.63
CA SER A 307 10.86 24.48 -16.80
C SER A 307 11.21 25.94 -16.54
N MET A 308 10.83 26.83 -17.44
CA MET A 308 11.21 28.24 -17.42
C MET A 308 10.04 29.12 -17.83
N VAL A 309 10.09 30.40 -17.44
CA VAL A 309 9.16 31.43 -17.90
C VAL A 309 9.91 32.48 -18.70
N LYS A 310 9.31 32.91 -19.81
CA LYS A 310 9.82 33.99 -20.63
C LYS A 310 8.66 34.87 -21.10
N ASN A 311 8.69 36.16 -20.76
CA ASN A 311 7.63 37.12 -21.07
C ASN A 311 6.24 36.63 -20.63
N GLY A 312 6.15 36.04 -19.41
CA GLY A 312 4.91 35.53 -18.82
C GLY A 312 4.38 34.24 -19.43
N LYS A 313 5.15 33.56 -20.31
CA LYS A 313 4.78 32.24 -20.85
C LYS A 313 5.78 31.17 -20.44
N CYS A 314 5.24 29.98 -20.11
CA CYS A 314 6.00 28.80 -19.76
C CYS A 314 6.51 28.06 -20.99
N GLY A 315 7.72 27.53 -20.90
CA GLY A 315 8.37 26.67 -21.86
C GLY A 315 9.43 25.82 -21.20
N MET A 316 10.09 24.92 -21.95
CA MET A 316 11.10 24.05 -21.36
C MET A 316 12.37 23.98 -22.21
N LEU A 317 13.50 23.91 -21.51
CA LEU A 317 14.85 23.81 -22.09
C LEU A 317 15.43 22.43 -21.73
N ASN A 318 16.24 21.86 -22.60
CA ASN A 318 17.04 20.67 -22.25
C ASN A 318 18.27 21.03 -21.41
N THR A 319 19.02 20.02 -21.01
CA THR A 319 20.25 20.14 -20.20
C THR A 319 21.42 20.87 -20.93
N LYS A 320 21.26 21.19 -22.19
CA LYS A 320 22.21 22.03 -22.97
C LYS A 320 21.74 23.49 -23.13
N GLY A 321 20.54 23.82 -22.59
CA GLY A 321 19.94 25.17 -22.71
C GLY A 321 19.17 25.42 -24.01
N TYR A 322 18.91 24.39 -24.83
CA TYR A 322 18.10 24.53 -26.05
C TYR A 322 16.60 24.37 -25.72
N ILE A 323 15.79 25.18 -26.42
CA ILE A 323 14.32 25.10 -26.27
C ILE A 323 13.81 23.78 -26.85
N VAL A 324 13.09 23.00 -26.04
CA VAL A 324 12.41 21.78 -26.42
C VAL A 324 10.90 22.02 -26.49
N ILE A 325 10.34 22.69 -25.49
CA ILE A 325 8.93 23.10 -25.47
C ILE A 325 8.89 24.62 -25.58
N PRO A 326 8.20 25.17 -26.61
CA PRO A 326 8.16 26.59 -26.86
C PRO A 326 7.45 27.37 -25.75
N PHE A 327 7.81 28.64 -25.56
CA PHE A 327 7.24 29.56 -24.58
C PHE A 327 5.87 30.11 -25.04
N ILE A 328 4.87 29.25 -25.08
CA ILE A 328 3.49 29.52 -25.54
C ILE A 328 2.40 29.11 -24.56
N TYR A 329 2.78 28.43 -23.51
CA TYR A 329 1.85 27.92 -22.50
C TYR A 329 1.67 28.93 -21.37
N ASP A 330 0.49 28.91 -20.75
CA ASP A 330 0.17 29.73 -19.59
C ASP A 330 0.77 29.09 -18.32
N ASP A 331 0.78 27.76 -18.28
CA ASP A 331 1.40 26.97 -17.22
C ASP A 331 1.90 25.61 -17.74
N LEU A 332 2.93 25.05 -17.10
CA LEU A 332 3.48 23.72 -17.36
C LEU A 332 3.91 23.07 -16.05
N CYS A 333 3.38 21.87 -15.77
CA CYS A 333 3.70 21.11 -14.57
C CYS A 333 4.03 19.65 -14.95
N PHE A 334 5.07 19.08 -14.31
CA PHE A 334 5.42 17.68 -14.53
C PHE A 334 4.46 16.75 -13.77
N PHE A 335 4.01 15.72 -14.44
CA PHE A 335 3.34 14.58 -13.82
C PHE A 335 4.34 13.48 -13.48
N ASP A 336 4.04 12.67 -12.45
CA ASP A 336 4.89 11.56 -12.01
C ASP A 336 4.98 10.44 -13.06
N ASN A 337 3.96 10.32 -13.93
CA ASN A 337 3.91 9.35 -15.01
C ASN A 337 4.80 9.68 -16.23
N GLY A 338 5.59 10.75 -16.15
CA GLY A 338 6.52 11.17 -17.20
C GLY A 338 5.89 12.00 -18.32
N THR A 339 4.68 12.50 -18.15
CA THR A 339 4.03 13.46 -19.03
C THR A 339 4.03 14.87 -18.43
N ILE A 340 3.54 15.85 -19.15
CA ILE A 340 3.52 17.25 -18.73
C ILE A 340 2.10 17.79 -18.88
N ARG A 341 1.53 18.25 -17.78
CA ARG A 341 0.31 19.02 -17.73
C ARG A 341 0.56 20.39 -18.34
N ALA A 342 -0.22 20.79 -19.30
CA ALA A 342 -0.03 22.02 -20.04
C ALA A 342 -1.31 22.86 -20.08
N GLN A 343 -1.20 24.14 -19.73
CA GLN A 343 -2.30 25.09 -19.84
C GLN A 343 -2.07 26.03 -21.03
N LYS A 344 -3.12 26.21 -21.82
CA LYS A 344 -3.13 27.17 -22.94
C LYS A 344 -4.51 27.81 -23.04
N LYS A 345 -4.56 29.16 -23.03
CA LYS A 345 -5.82 29.93 -23.05
C LYS A 345 -6.79 29.47 -21.93
N SER A 346 -6.26 29.33 -20.71
CA SER A 346 -6.96 28.88 -19.50
C SER A 346 -7.58 27.49 -19.58
N LYS A 347 -7.23 26.67 -20.58
CA LYS A 347 -7.64 25.27 -20.70
C LYS A 347 -6.45 24.34 -20.54
N TRP A 348 -6.68 23.22 -19.90
CA TRP A 348 -5.68 22.22 -19.58
C TRP A 348 -5.69 21.05 -20.55
N GLY A 349 -4.52 20.48 -20.78
CA GLY A 349 -4.26 19.27 -21.53
C GLY A 349 -2.97 18.60 -21.10
N VAL A 350 -2.49 17.63 -21.87
CA VAL A 350 -1.28 16.86 -21.58
C VAL A 350 -0.39 16.80 -22.83
N ILE A 351 0.90 17.03 -22.64
CA ILE A 351 1.92 16.89 -23.68
C ILE A 351 3.01 15.92 -23.25
N ASP A 352 3.75 15.37 -24.20
CA ASP A 352 4.93 14.58 -23.92
C ASP A 352 6.18 15.47 -23.69
N LYS A 353 7.29 14.88 -23.28
CA LYS A 353 8.56 15.57 -23.08
C LYS A 353 9.20 16.18 -24.33
N LYS A 354 8.65 15.89 -25.52
CA LYS A 354 9.07 16.51 -26.79
C LYS A 354 8.15 17.68 -27.21
N GLY A 355 7.07 17.91 -26.44
CA GLY A 355 6.06 18.91 -26.75
C GLY A 355 4.93 18.43 -27.66
N ASN A 356 4.84 17.12 -27.97
CA ASN A 356 3.73 16.58 -28.75
C ASN A 356 2.49 16.47 -27.86
N THR A 357 1.34 16.85 -28.40
CA THR A 357 0.05 16.77 -27.70
C THR A 357 -0.39 15.33 -27.52
N ILE A 358 -0.62 14.92 -26.28
CA ILE A 358 -1.26 13.66 -25.90
C ILE A 358 -2.75 13.91 -25.72
N ILE A 359 -3.11 14.89 -24.89
CA ILE A 359 -4.50 15.35 -24.67
C ILE A 359 -4.55 16.83 -25.01
N PRO A 360 -5.46 17.28 -25.88
CA PRO A 360 -5.56 18.69 -26.25
C PRO A 360 -5.93 19.58 -25.06
N CYS A 361 -5.51 20.85 -25.06
CA CYS A 361 -5.84 21.83 -24.02
C CYS A 361 -7.27 22.35 -24.22
N VAL A 362 -8.26 21.56 -23.81
CA VAL A 362 -9.71 21.86 -23.95
C VAL A 362 -10.49 21.71 -22.64
N TYR A 363 -9.88 21.14 -21.62
CA TYR A 363 -10.52 20.83 -20.33
C TYR A 363 -10.38 21.99 -19.34
N ASP A 364 -11.34 22.11 -18.41
CA ASP A 364 -11.29 23.10 -17.33
C ASP A 364 -10.20 22.77 -16.32
N ASP A 365 -9.96 21.48 -16.09
CA ASP A 365 -8.89 20.94 -15.27
C ASP A 365 -8.51 19.53 -15.73
N ILE A 366 -7.28 19.10 -15.44
CA ILE A 366 -6.80 17.75 -15.71
C ILE A 366 -5.73 17.38 -14.68
N ASP A 367 -5.79 16.15 -14.16
CA ASP A 367 -4.80 15.66 -13.22
C ASP A 367 -4.49 14.18 -13.50
N GLU A 368 -3.33 13.71 -13.07
CA GLU A 368 -3.01 12.29 -13.15
C GLU A 368 -3.73 11.51 -12.05
N ILE A 369 -3.92 10.21 -12.26
CA ILE A 369 -4.37 9.29 -11.22
C ILE A 369 -3.13 8.61 -10.65
N ASN A 370 -2.92 8.71 -9.35
CA ASN A 370 -1.72 8.21 -8.68
C ASN A 370 -1.39 6.77 -9.05
N ARG A 371 -0.16 6.56 -9.54
CA ARG A 371 0.41 5.27 -9.96
C ARG A 371 -0.33 4.55 -11.09
N ILE A 372 -1.25 5.23 -11.78
CA ILE A 372 -1.97 4.69 -12.95
C ILE A 372 -1.62 5.52 -14.19
N ASN A 373 -0.69 5.05 -14.99
CA ASN A 373 -0.03 5.82 -16.06
C ASN A 373 -0.89 6.13 -17.30
N ASN A 374 -2.07 5.52 -17.45
CA ASN A 374 -2.84 5.58 -18.69
C ASN A 374 -4.18 6.30 -18.55
N PHE A 375 -4.50 6.86 -17.39
CA PHE A 375 -5.76 7.54 -17.12
C PHE A 375 -5.53 8.90 -16.49
N PHE A 376 -6.45 9.83 -16.75
CA PHE A 376 -6.45 11.18 -16.21
C PHE A 376 -7.82 11.52 -15.63
N LYS A 377 -7.84 12.17 -14.47
CA LYS A 377 -9.02 12.84 -13.95
C LYS A 377 -9.19 14.16 -14.71
N VAL A 378 -10.37 14.45 -15.19
CA VAL A 378 -10.62 15.59 -16.04
C VAL A 378 -11.88 16.30 -15.59
N LYS A 379 -11.83 17.64 -15.59
CA LYS A 379 -12.99 18.49 -15.34
C LYS A 379 -13.47 19.13 -16.64
N GLN A 380 -14.75 19.00 -16.94
CA GLN A 380 -15.39 19.64 -18.07
C GLN A 380 -16.77 20.16 -17.67
N ASN A 381 -17.08 21.42 -18.01
CA ASN A 381 -18.34 22.06 -17.63
C ASN A 381 -18.65 21.95 -16.13
N ASN A 382 -17.63 22.16 -15.31
CA ASN A 382 -17.65 22.08 -13.85
C ASN A 382 -17.92 20.69 -13.25
N LYS A 383 -17.96 19.62 -14.05
CA LYS A 383 -18.13 18.24 -13.60
C LYS A 383 -16.86 17.42 -13.88
N TRP A 384 -16.54 16.50 -12.95
CA TRP A 384 -15.40 15.61 -13.02
C TRP A 384 -15.76 14.27 -13.66
N GLY A 385 -14.79 13.66 -14.32
CA GLY A 385 -14.81 12.30 -14.85
C GLY A 385 -13.39 11.83 -15.15
N CYS A 386 -13.25 10.72 -15.88
CA CYS A 386 -11.96 10.20 -16.31
C CYS A 386 -11.91 9.97 -17.80
N ILE A 387 -10.70 10.13 -18.34
CA ILE A 387 -10.36 9.75 -19.72
C ILE A 387 -9.12 8.85 -19.70
N ASP A 388 -9.00 8.00 -20.70
CA ASP A 388 -7.75 7.29 -20.97
C ASP A 388 -6.76 8.17 -21.76
N ARG A 389 -5.57 7.65 -21.99
CA ARG A 389 -4.51 8.36 -22.73
C ARG A 389 -4.85 8.67 -24.18
N SER A 390 -5.84 8.02 -24.78
CA SER A 390 -6.35 8.33 -26.12
C SER A 390 -7.38 9.45 -26.13
N GLY A 391 -7.84 9.89 -24.96
CA GLY A 391 -8.93 10.85 -24.78
C GLY A 391 -10.32 10.21 -24.74
N LYS A 392 -10.42 8.89 -24.71
CA LYS A 392 -11.70 8.18 -24.56
C LYS A 392 -12.19 8.33 -23.11
N ILE A 393 -13.46 8.73 -22.96
CA ILE A 393 -14.11 8.86 -21.66
C ILE A 393 -14.30 7.46 -21.06
N THR A 394 -13.81 7.24 -19.84
CA THR A 394 -13.94 6.01 -19.06
C THR A 394 -14.87 6.20 -17.87
N VAL A 395 -14.86 7.38 -17.25
CA VAL A 395 -15.84 7.80 -16.23
C VAL A 395 -16.54 9.05 -16.75
N PRO A 396 -17.87 9.09 -16.83
CA PRO A 396 -18.60 10.24 -17.38
C PRO A 396 -18.40 11.51 -16.54
N PHE A 397 -18.51 12.69 -17.17
CA PHE A 397 -18.37 14.00 -16.52
C PHE A 397 -19.67 14.40 -15.81
N VAL A 398 -19.98 13.73 -14.71
CA VAL A 398 -21.25 13.92 -13.97
C VAL A 398 -21.03 14.19 -12.48
N TYR A 399 -19.81 14.06 -11.97
CA TYR A 399 -19.50 14.16 -10.55
C TYR A 399 -19.06 15.58 -10.16
N ASP A 400 -19.51 16.05 -8.99
CA ASP A 400 -19.08 17.35 -8.43
C ASP A 400 -17.66 17.31 -7.91
N PHE A 401 -17.25 16.16 -7.40
CA PHE A 401 -15.85 15.88 -7.04
C PHE A 401 -15.43 14.48 -7.44
N LEU A 402 -14.12 14.31 -7.67
CA LEU A 402 -13.47 13.05 -7.99
C LEU A 402 -12.05 13.07 -7.43
N CYS A 403 -11.78 12.24 -6.44
CA CYS A 403 -10.52 12.20 -5.72
C CYS A 403 -9.88 10.82 -5.80
N ASP A 404 -8.55 10.78 -5.80
CA ASP A 404 -7.80 9.53 -5.67
C ASP A 404 -7.95 8.98 -4.27
N ASN A 405 -8.16 7.67 -4.15
CA ASN A 405 -8.08 7.00 -2.87
C ASN A 405 -6.62 6.75 -2.48
N HIS A 406 -6.17 7.36 -1.38
CA HIS A 406 -4.80 7.26 -0.86
C HIS A 406 -4.67 6.25 0.29
N TYR A 407 -5.63 5.37 0.48
CA TYR A 407 -5.67 4.43 1.61
C TYR A 407 -4.88 3.14 1.32
N GLY A 408 -3.53 3.25 1.40
CA GLY A 408 -2.62 2.10 1.32
C GLY A 408 -2.31 1.59 -0.09
N ASP A 409 -1.41 0.61 -0.15
CA ASP A 409 -0.88 0.07 -1.42
C ASP A 409 -1.92 -0.72 -2.24
N ASN A 410 -3.08 -1.04 -1.69
CA ASN A 410 -4.13 -1.83 -2.34
C ASN A 410 -5.27 -0.99 -2.96
N CYS A 411 -5.19 0.35 -2.91
CA CYS A 411 -6.24 1.25 -3.40
C CYS A 411 -5.88 1.95 -4.72
N TYR A 412 -4.83 1.51 -5.42
CA TYR A 412 -4.44 2.15 -6.68
C TYR A 412 -5.51 1.99 -7.75
N GLY A 413 -5.85 3.12 -8.38
CA GLY A 413 -6.86 3.15 -9.43
C GLY A 413 -8.30 3.15 -8.92
N LEU A 414 -8.52 3.24 -7.60
CA LEU A 414 -9.84 3.50 -7.04
C LEU A 414 -10.04 4.99 -6.81
N LEU A 415 -11.25 5.45 -7.10
CA LEU A 415 -11.63 6.85 -7.07
C LEU A 415 -12.83 7.03 -6.15
N THR A 416 -12.79 8.03 -5.28
CA THR A 416 -13.96 8.52 -4.56
C THR A 416 -14.61 9.62 -5.38
N ALA A 417 -15.81 9.36 -5.88
CA ALA A 417 -16.63 10.29 -6.65
C ALA A 417 -17.84 10.71 -5.81
N GLY A 418 -18.41 11.88 -6.07
CA GLY A 418 -19.66 12.26 -5.41
C GLY A 418 -20.38 13.40 -6.06
N ASN A 419 -21.67 13.47 -5.72
CA ASN A 419 -22.56 14.55 -6.08
C ASN A 419 -23.21 15.13 -4.82
N GLU A 420 -23.36 16.45 -4.81
CA GLU A 420 -24.03 17.20 -3.74
C GLU A 420 -25.34 17.75 -4.29
N ASP A 421 -26.42 17.56 -3.55
CA ASP A 421 -27.72 18.13 -3.91
C ASP A 421 -27.84 19.59 -3.42
N ASP A 422 -28.89 20.30 -3.85
CA ASP A 422 -29.16 21.69 -3.48
C ASP A 422 -29.36 21.90 -1.96
N LYS A 423 -29.49 20.83 -1.19
CA LYS A 423 -29.65 20.84 0.28
C LYS A 423 -28.36 20.49 1.02
N GLY A 424 -27.27 20.25 0.29
CA GLY A 424 -26.00 19.84 0.86
C GLY A 424 -25.90 18.35 1.22
N ASN A 425 -26.83 17.51 0.78
CA ASN A 425 -26.69 16.07 0.93
C ASN A 425 -25.73 15.53 -0.11
N VAL A 426 -24.79 14.70 0.32
CA VAL A 426 -23.78 14.13 -0.54
C VAL A 426 -24.08 12.64 -0.79
N VAL A 427 -24.00 12.22 -2.05
CA VAL A 427 -23.98 10.81 -2.43
C VAL A 427 -22.57 10.47 -2.92
N CYS A 428 -21.90 9.54 -2.24
CA CYS A 428 -20.54 9.13 -2.53
C CYS A 428 -20.49 7.75 -3.18
N TYR A 429 -19.57 7.60 -4.13
CA TYR A 429 -19.31 6.38 -4.88
C TYR A 429 -17.82 6.03 -4.76
N ILE A 430 -17.49 4.75 -4.69
CA ILE A 430 -16.13 4.26 -4.94
C ILE A 430 -16.13 3.57 -6.29
N LEU A 431 -15.37 4.12 -7.23
CA LEU A 431 -15.30 3.68 -8.61
C LEU A 431 -13.89 3.18 -8.94
N ASP A 432 -13.77 2.27 -9.91
CA ASP A 432 -12.51 2.06 -10.62
C ASP A 432 -12.32 3.09 -11.74
N VAL A 433 -11.16 3.06 -12.41
CA VAL A 433 -10.86 3.97 -13.54
C VAL A 433 -11.73 3.74 -14.78
N PHE A 434 -12.51 2.67 -14.83
CA PHE A 434 -13.47 2.35 -15.89
C PHE A 434 -14.90 2.76 -15.53
N GLY A 435 -15.13 3.26 -14.31
CA GLY A 435 -16.44 3.69 -13.82
C GLY A 435 -17.28 2.58 -13.20
N ASN A 436 -16.71 1.40 -12.94
CA ASN A 436 -17.42 0.36 -12.21
C ASN A 436 -17.50 0.70 -10.73
N GLU A 437 -18.67 0.56 -10.13
CA GLU A 437 -18.90 0.76 -8.71
C GLU A 437 -18.31 -0.41 -7.92
N ILE A 438 -17.39 -0.10 -6.99
CA ILE A 438 -16.73 -1.08 -6.11
C ILE A 438 -17.48 -1.23 -4.79
N ILE A 439 -18.04 -0.11 -4.29
CA ILE A 439 -18.84 -0.05 -3.06
C ILE A 439 -20.18 0.59 -3.42
N PRO A 440 -21.30 0.10 -2.90
CA PRO A 440 -22.61 0.73 -3.08
C PRO A 440 -22.59 2.20 -2.64
N PRO A 441 -23.39 3.07 -3.27
CA PRO A 441 -23.46 4.48 -2.91
C PRO A 441 -23.76 4.69 -1.42
N THR A 442 -23.08 5.66 -0.81
CA THR A 442 -23.19 6.01 0.61
C THR A 442 -23.59 7.46 0.79
N SER A 443 -23.99 7.83 2.01
CA SER A 443 -24.40 9.19 2.34
C SER A 443 -23.23 10.09 2.76
N SER A 444 -22.01 9.55 2.83
CA SER A 444 -20.81 10.31 3.19
C SER A 444 -19.53 9.68 2.64
N VAL A 445 -18.50 10.49 2.44
CA VAL A 445 -17.14 10.04 2.06
C VAL A 445 -16.56 9.10 3.12
N ASP A 446 -16.81 9.39 4.40
CA ASP A 446 -16.30 8.58 5.51
C ASP A 446 -16.89 7.19 5.54
N GLU A 447 -18.19 7.06 5.27
CA GLU A 447 -18.86 5.77 5.18
C GLU A 447 -18.36 4.98 3.97
N ALA A 448 -18.23 5.63 2.80
CA ALA A 448 -17.67 5.02 1.60
C ALA A 448 -16.26 4.49 1.86
N ASN A 449 -15.40 5.29 2.46
CA ASN A 449 -14.04 4.90 2.81
C ASN A 449 -14.00 3.77 3.84
N PHE A 450 -14.87 3.78 4.84
CA PHE A 450 -14.97 2.70 5.83
C PHE A 450 -15.36 1.37 5.16
N LEU A 451 -16.40 1.38 4.32
CA LEU A 451 -16.82 0.18 3.57
C LEU A 451 -15.76 -0.30 2.59
N LEU A 452 -15.04 0.62 1.93
CA LEU A 452 -13.89 0.28 1.09
C LEU A 452 -12.79 -0.41 1.92
N CYS A 453 -12.48 0.11 3.09
CA CYS A 453 -11.49 -0.48 3.96
C CYS A 453 -11.92 -1.87 4.45
N GLN A 454 -13.20 -2.05 4.79
CA GLN A 454 -13.74 -3.38 5.09
C GLN A 454 -13.63 -4.32 3.87
N HIS A 455 -13.97 -3.83 2.68
CA HIS A 455 -13.87 -4.60 1.45
C HIS A 455 -12.42 -5.07 1.20
N ILE A 456 -11.45 -4.15 1.26
CA ILE A 456 -10.02 -4.44 1.07
C ILE A 456 -9.49 -5.34 2.18
N TYR A 457 -9.82 -5.04 3.45
CA TYR A 457 -9.39 -5.86 4.59
C TYR A 457 -9.93 -7.28 4.52
N ASN A 458 -11.13 -7.47 3.99
CA ASN A 458 -11.72 -8.78 3.81
C ASN A 458 -11.21 -9.54 2.58
N GLN A 459 -10.39 -8.91 1.73
CA GLN A 459 -9.71 -9.60 0.64
C GLN A 459 -8.41 -10.25 1.14
N SER A 460 -8.08 -11.39 0.55
CA SER A 460 -6.79 -12.05 0.72
C SER A 460 -5.82 -11.60 -0.37
N ASP A 461 -4.52 -11.65 -0.10
CA ASP A 461 -3.50 -11.36 -1.13
C ASP A 461 -3.55 -12.33 -2.31
N VAL A 462 -4.14 -13.51 -2.13
CA VAL A 462 -4.35 -14.49 -3.22
C VAL A 462 -5.61 -14.23 -4.04
N ASP A 463 -6.51 -13.34 -3.60
CA ASP A 463 -7.74 -13.00 -4.32
C ASP A 463 -7.53 -11.90 -5.37
N ASN A 464 -6.48 -11.11 -5.20
CA ASN A 464 -6.17 -9.97 -6.05
C ASN A 464 -5.06 -10.33 -7.04
N ASP A 465 -4.96 -9.57 -8.15
CA ASP A 465 -3.89 -9.71 -9.15
C ASP A 465 -3.64 -11.16 -9.55
N ILE A 466 -4.74 -11.94 -9.74
CA ILE A 466 -4.67 -13.33 -10.18
C ILE A 466 -4.02 -13.37 -11.56
N PRO A 467 -2.88 -14.04 -11.73
CA PRO A 467 -2.18 -14.09 -13.00
C PRO A 467 -3.08 -14.63 -14.11
N ALA A 468 -3.17 -13.91 -15.21
CA ALA A 468 -3.87 -14.35 -16.40
C ALA A 468 -2.87 -14.81 -17.47
N ILE A 469 -3.10 -16.00 -18.04
CA ILE A 469 -2.35 -16.50 -19.18
C ILE A 469 -3.16 -16.29 -20.46
N SER A 470 -2.46 -16.08 -21.57
CA SER A 470 -3.11 -15.94 -22.89
C SER A 470 -3.48 -17.29 -23.54
N MET A 471 -2.98 -18.39 -22.99
CA MET A 471 -3.24 -19.73 -23.48
C MET A 471 -4.56 -20.27 -22.95
N HIS A 472 -5.35 -20.89 -23.83
CA HIS A 472 -6.60 -21.57 -23.46
C HIS A 472 -6.40 -23.07 -23.53
N HIS A 473 -6.92 -23.79 -22.54
CA HIS A 473 -6.91 -25.24 -22.46
C HIS A 473 -8.34 -25.81 -22.66
N PRO A 474 -8.84 -25.89 -23.90
CA PRO A 474 -10.23 -26.25 -24.19
C PRO A 474 -10.61 -27.69 -23.85
N LYS A 475 -9.59 -28.56 -23.65
CA LYS A 475 -9.77 -29.96 -23.25
C LYS A 475 -9.59 -30.19 -21.74
N THR A 476 -9.46 -29.13 -20.94
CA THR A 476 -9.38 -29.20 -19.50
C THR A 476 -10.73 -28.85 -18.89
N PHE A 477 -11.21 -29.69 -17.98
CA PHE A 477 -12.51 -29.54 -17.31
C PHE A 477 -12.32 -29.48 -15.79
N ALA A 478 -13.13 -28.66 -15.10
CA ALA A 478 -13.06 -28.55 -13.67
C ALA A 478 -14.43 -28.78 -12.99
N LEU A 479 -14.45 -29.52 -11.87
CA LEU A 479 -15.56 -29.58 -10.93
C LEU A 479 -15.12 -29.01 -9.59
N ILE A 480 -15.79 -27.95 -9.15
CA ILE A 480 -15.49 -27.24 -7.91
C ILE A 480 -16.72 -27.34 -7.02
N ILE A 481 -16.57 -27.95 -5.83
CA ILE A 481 -17.62 -28.10 -4.84
C ILE A 481 -17.19 -27.39 -3.56
N ALA A 482 -17.99 -26.43 -3.10
CA ALA A 482 -17.68 -25.58 -1.96
C ALA A 482 -18.83 -25.53 -0.96
N ASN A 483 -18.77 -26.40 0.05
CA ASN A 483 -19.81 -26.60 1.06
C ASN A 483 -19.47 -25.89 2.36
N GLU A 484 -20.13 -24.78 2.64
CA GLU A 484 -19.90 -23.93 3.80
C GLU A 484 -21.04 -24.01 4.82
N ASN A 485 -22.30 -23.90 4.38
CA ASN A 485 -23.47 -23.81 5.26
C ASN A 485 -24.27 -25.10 5.20
N TYR A 486 -24.31 -25.84 6.32
CA TYR A 486 -24.98 -27.14 6.44
C TYR A 486 -26.39 -26.97 6.98
N ILE A 487 -27.32 -27.78 6.49
CA ILE A 487 -28.75 -27.75 6.91
C ILE A 487 -28.92 -28.33 8.34
N ASP A 488 -28.14 -29.35 8.67
CA ASP A 488 -28.17 -29.92 10.04
C ASP A 488 -27.49 -28.93 11.01
N SER A 489 -28.25 -28.38 11.95
CA SER A 489 -27.77 -27.44 12.97
C SER A 489 -26.69 -27.98 13.91
N ASN A 490 -26.48 -29.30 13.93
CA ASN A 490 -25.41 -29.96 14.69
C ASN A 490 -24.07 -29.92 13.96
N ILE A 491 -24.06 -29.55 12.67
CA ILE A 491 -22.87 -29.42 11.84
C ILE A 491 -22.50 -27.94 11.78
N SER A 492 -21.28 -27.57 12.23
CA SER A 492 -20.85 -26.20 12.17
C SER A 492 -20.53 -25.80 10.73
N LYS A 493 -20.62 -24.51 10.47
CA LYS A 493 -20.18 -23.88 9.23
C LYS A 493 -18.68 -24.14 8.95
N VAL A 494 -18.33 -24.42 7.70
CA VAL A 494 -16.93 -24.49 7.25
C VAL A 494 -16.49 -23.12 6.77
N ASN A 495 -15.91 -22.33 7.66
CA ASN A 495 -15.50 -20.98 7.37
C ASN A 495 -14.62 -20.90 6.11
N TYR A 496 -14.98 -20.00 5.20
CA TYR A 496 -14.29 -19.68 3.95
C TYR A 496 -14.42 -20.71 2.82
N ALA A 497 -15.16 -21.81 2.96
CA ALA A 497 -15.24 -22.81 1.91
C ALA A 497 -15.83 -22.26 0.60
N GLN A 498 -16.87 -21.43 0.68
CA GLN A 498 -17.46 -20.77 -0.51
C GLN A 498 -16.48 -19.81 -1.18
N ARG A 499 -15.73 -19.02 -0.39
CA ARG A 499 -14.68 -18.15 -0.88
C ARG A 499 -13.56 -18.94 -1.55
N ASP A 500 -13.11 -20.00 -0.90
CA ASP A 500 -12.10 -20.94 -1.42
C ASP A 500 -12.50 -21.44 -2.81
N GLY A 501 -13.71 -21.94 -2.96
CA GLY A 501 -14.21 -22.45 -4.24
C GLY A 501 -14.37 -21.36 -5.30
N LYS A 502 -14.88 -20.19 -4.92
CA LYS A 502 -15.02 -19.05 -5.83
C LYS A 502 -13.67 -18.57 -6.37
N VAL A 503 -12.70 -18.37 -5.49
CA VAL A 503 -11.36 -17.88 -5.89
C VAL A 503 -10.63 -18.97 -6.67
N PHE A 504 -10.74 -20.24 -6.29
CA PHE A 504 -10.17 -21.34 -7.06
C PHE A 504 -10.76 -21.41 -8.49
N LYS A 505 -12.08 -21.15 -8.64
CA LYS A 505 -12.70 -20.99 -9.98
C LYS A 505 -12.00 -19.91 -10.81
N GLU A 506 -11.71 -18.75 -10.22
CA GLU A 506 -11.00 -17.66 -10.92
C GLU A 506 -9.58 -18.05 -11.33
N TYR A 507 -8.86 -18.80 -10.49
CA TYR A 507 -7.54 -19.35 -10.86
C TYR A 507 -7.66 -20.38 -12.01
N CYS A 508 -8.69 -21.24 -11.99
CA CYS A 508 -8.94 -22.14 -13.11
C CYS A 508 -9.14 -21.37 -14.43
N GLN A 509 -9.91 -20.29 -14.42
CA GLN A 509 -10.14 -19.47 -15.62
C GLN A 509 -8.89 -18.69 -16.05
N LYS A 510 -8.34 -17.89 -15.12
CA LYS A 510 -7.29 -16.91 -15.45
C LYS A 510 -5.90 -17.54 -15.53
N THR A 511 -5.54 -18.36 -14.53
CA THR A 511 -4.16 -18.88 -14.36
C THR A 511 -3.97 -20.23 -15.03
N LEU A 512 -5.02 -21.07 -15.03
CA LEU A 512 -4.98 -22.37 -15.68
C LEU A 512 -5.61 -22.39 -17.08
N GLY A 513 -6.13 -21.26 -17.56
CA GLY A 513 -6.65 -21.09 -18.92
C GLY A 513 -7.86 -21.96 -19.27
N ILE A 514 -8.62 -22.42 -18.27
CA ILE A 514 -9.79 -23.28 -18.50
C ILE A 514 -10.98 -22.38 -18.94
N PRO A 515 -11.62 -22.66 -20.08
CA PRO A 515 -12.81 -21.93 -20.50
C PRO A 515 -13.93 -22.00 -19.45
N GLU A 516 -14.71 -20.92 -19.31
CA GLU A 516 -15.73 -20.85 -18.28
C GLU A 516 -16.80 -21.93 -18.42
N GLU A 517 -17.19 -22.27 -19.62
CA GLU A 517 -18.12 -23.34 -19.96
C GLU A 517 -17.63 -24.75 -19.55
N ASN A 518 -16.33 -24.92 -19.35
CA ASN A 518 -15.71 -26.17 -18.90
C ASN A 518 -15.59 -26.25 -17.35
N ILE A 519 -16.07 -25.25 -16.61
CA ILE A 519 -16.00 -25.19 -15.15
C ILE A 519 -17.37 -25.37 -14.54
N LEU A 520 -17.55 -26.49 -13.84
CA LEU A 520 -18.77 -26.78 -13.05
C LEU A 520 -18.52 -26.31 -11.62
N TYR A 521 -19.24 -25.26 -11.18
CA TYR A 521 -19.13 -24.71 -9.82
C TYR A 521 -20.40 -24.97 -9.02
N ILE A 522 -20.28 -25.69 -7.90
CA ILE A 522 -21.36 -26.04 -6.99
C ILE A 522 -21.07 -25.40 -5.64
N GLN A 523 -21.86 -24.42 -5.27
CA GLN A 523 -21.82 -23.78 -3.97
C GLN A 523 -22.92 -24.34 -3.09
N ASP A 524 -22.57 -24.76 -1.87
CA ASP A 524 -23.50 -25.41 -0.92
C ASP A 524 -24.29 -26.54 -1.60
N GLY A 525 -23.55 -27.54 -2.11
CA GLY A 525 -24.12 -28.63 -2.90
C GLY A 525 -24.80 -29.72 -2.03
N THR A 526 -26.03 -30.06 -2.40
CA THR A 526 -26.71 -31.23 -1.89
C THR A 526 -26.11 -32.53 -2.43
N LEU A 527 -26.43 -33.67 -1.82
CA LEU A 527 -25.99 -35.00 -2.27
C LEU A 527 -26.31 -35.22 -3.76
N ALA A 528 -27.51 -34.88 -4.17
CA ALA A 528 -27.95 -35.00 -5.57
C ALA A 528 -27.17 -34.10 -6.52
N GLN A 529 -26.91 -32.85 -6.12
CA GLN A 529 -26.14 -31.90 -6.93
C GLN A 529 -24.70 -32.34 -7.09
N MET A 530 -24.07 -32.90 -6.04
CA MET A 530 -22.70 -33.42 -6.12
C MET A 530 -22.63 -34.59 -7.12
N TYR A 531 -23.57 -35.56 -7.08
CA TYR A 531 -23.64 -36.66 -8.05
C TYR A 531 -23.88 -36.13 -9.50
N MET A 532 -24.83 -35.18 -9.66
CA MET A 532 -25.07 -34.55 -10.95
C MET A 532 -23.83 -33.85 -11.50
N GLY A 533 -23.06 -33.17 -10.63
CA GLY A 533 -21.81 -32.52 -11.01
C GLY A 533 -20.78 -33.53 -11.54
N MET A 534 -20.58 -34.64 -10.85
CA MET A 534 -19.67 -35.72 -11.28
C MET A 534 -20.12 -36.33 -12.63
N SER A 535 -21.44 -36.62 -12.78
CA SER A 535 -21.98 -37.14 -14.05
C SER A 535 -21.77 -36.15 -15.20
N LYS A 536 -22.09 -34.88 -15.00
CA LYS A 536 -21.91 -33.85 -16.03
C LYS A 536 -20.43 -33.64 -16.38
N LEU A 537 -19.54 -33.65 -15.38
CA LEU A 537 -18.09 -33.60 -15.61
C LEU A 537 -17.65 -34.75 -16.50
N LYS A 538 -18.14 -35.97 -16.23
CA LYS A 538 -17.84 -37.15 -17.07
C LYS A 538 -18.31 -36.93 -18.51
N ASP A 539 -19.57 -36.54 -18.71
CA ASP A 539 -20.15 -36.35 -20.04
C ASP A 539 -19.35 -35.31 -20.86
N LEU A 540 -18.89 -34.21 -20.21
CA LEU A 540 -18.08 -33.18 -20.86
C LEU A 540 -16.65 -33.66 -21.16
N ALA A 541 -16.00 -34.31 -20.21
CA ALA A 541 -14.60 -34.74 -20.37
C ALA A 541 -14.47 -35.91 -21.36
N ASP A 542 -15.44 -36.81 -21.44
CA ASP A 542 -15.45 -37.96 -22.36
C ASP A 542 -15.62 -37.55 -23.86
N ILE A 543 -15.94 -36.27 -24.14
CA ILE A 543 -15.93 -35.71 -25.49
C ILE A 543 -14.51 -35.83 -26.13
N TYR A 544 -13.48 -35.78 -25.28
CA TYR A 544 -12.07 -35.82 -25.73
C TYR A 544 -11.32 -36.99 -25.09
N ASN A 545 -10.65 -37.81 -25.90
CA ASN A 545 -9.86 -38.95 -25.40
C ASN A 545 -8.62 -38.53 -24.59
N ASP A 546 -8.17 -37.29 -24.72
CA ASP A 546 -6.99 -36.70 -24.09
C ASP A 546 -7.33 -35.59 -23.10
N SER A 547 -8.56 -35.55 -22.56
CA SER A 547 -9.01 -34.56 -21.62
C SER A 547 -8.18 -34.56 -20.33
N LYS A 548 -8.09 -33.38 -19.69
CA LYS A 548 -7.58 -33.22 -18.32
C LYS A 548 -8.73 -32.84 -17.40
N VAL A 549 -8.71 -33.36 -16.18
CA VAL A 549 -9.76 -33.12 -15.20
C VAL A 549 -9.15 -32.58 -13.91
N ILE A 550 -9.75 -31.52 -13.39
CA ILE A 550 -9.44 -30.94 -12.07
C ILE A 550 -10.68 -31.02 -11.21
N VAL A 551 -10.57 -31.60 -10.01
CA VAL A 551 -11.65 -31.64 -9.04
C VAL A 551 -11.18 -30.95 -7.76
N TYR A 552 -11.97 -30.02 -7.27
CA TYR A 552 -11.72 -29.31 -6.01
C TYR A 552 -12.94 -29.49 -5.08
N TYR A 553 -12.67 -29.84 -3.84
CA TYR A 553 -13.68 -29.92 -2.79
C TYR A 553 -13.21 -29.16 -1.55
N ALA A 554 -14.02 -28.24 -1.06
CA ALA A 554 -13.88 -27.61 0.26
C ALA A 554 -15.14 -27.86 1.08
N GLY A 555 -15.00 -28.42 2.28
CA GLY A 555 -16.15 -28.78 3.12
C GLY A 555 -15.78 -29.72 4.25
N HIS A 556 -16.80 -30.21 4.96
CA HIS A 556 -16.59 -31.27 5.97
C HIS A 556 -16.30 -32.62 5.34
N GLY A 557 -15.33 -33.30 5.96
CA GLY A 557 -15.14 -34.76 5.82
C GLY A 557 -15.60 -35.47 7.10
N MET A 558 -15.95 -36.73 6.96
CA MET A 558 -16.42 -37.58 8.06
C MET A 558 -15.70 -38.91 8.03
N PRO A 559 -15.07 -39.38 9.13
CA PRO A 559 -14.48 -40.72 9.19
C PRO A 559 -15.59 -41.79 9.38
N ASP A 560 -15.36 -42.97 8.86
CA ASP A 560 -16.16 -44.13 9.22
C ASP A 560 -15.77 -44.65 10.61
N GLU A 561 -16.75 -44.87 11.47
CA GLU A 561 -16.54 -45.45 12.82
C GLU A 561 -15.91 -46.86 12.79
N GLN A 562 -16.08 -47.59 11.68
CA GLN A 562 -15.48 -48.91 11.46
C GLN A 562 -14.11 -48.82 10.77
N ASN A 563 -13.57 -47.62 10.52
CA ASN A 563 -12.30 -47.37 9.84
C ASN A 563 -12.16 -47.99 8.43
N THR A 564 -13.26 -48.10 7.69
CA THR A 564 -13.24 -48.72 6.34
C THR A 564 -13.19 -47.69 5.23
N ASP A 565 -13.74 -46.50 5.42
CA ASP A 565 -13.79 -45.41 4.41
C ASP A 565 -13.81 -44.04 5.10
N SER A 566 -13.76 -42.97 4.27
CA SER A 566 -13.97 -41.57 4.65
C SER A 566 -15.02 -40.99 3.73
N TYR A 567 -15.75 -39.98 4.18
CA TYR A 567 -16.91 -39.46 3.45
C TYR A 567 -16.79 -37.95 3.24
N LEU A 568 -17.21 -37.48 2.06
CA LEU A 568 -17.44 -36.08 1.75
C LEU A 568 -18.88 -35.72 2.11
N LEU A 569 -19.09 -34.70 2.93
CA LEU A 569 -20.38 -34.32 3.46
C LEU A 569 -21.07 -33.26 2.57
N PRO A 570 -22.22 -33.56 1.93
CA PRO A 570 -23.05 -32.57 1.27
C PRO A 570 -23.77 -31.71 2.31
N ILE A 571 -24.33 -30.54 1.93
CA ILE A 571 -24.98 -29.64 2.89
C ILE A 571 -26.25 -30.23 3.53
N ASP A 572 -26.93 -31.13 2.85
CA ASP A 572 -28.10 -31.87 3.33
C ASP A 572 -27.72 -33.20 4.03
N GLY A 573 -26.42 -33.41 4.26
CA GLY A 573 -25.89 -34.55 5.00
C GLY A 573 -26.13 -34.45 6.51
N MET A 574 -26.13 -35.59 7.20
CA MET A 574 -26.31 -35.70 8.65
C MET A 574 -25.05 -36.23 9.31
N ALA A 575 -24.61 -35.57 10.39
CA ALA A 575 -23.37 -35.90 11.12
C ALA A 575 -23.19 -37.36 11.56
N ASN A 576 -24.27 -38.12 11.68
CA ASN A 576 -24.27 -39.49 12.19
C ASN A 576 -24.84 -40.51 11.18
N ASN A 577 -24.99 -40.15 9.92
CA ASN A 577 -25.58 -41.01 8.90
C ASN A 577 -24.76 -41.04 7.62
N TYR A 578 -23.85 -42.02 7.48
CA TYR A 578 -22.99 -42.21 6.31
C TYR A 578 -23.73 -42.34 4.98
N ARG A 579 -25.01 -42.77 5.03
CA ARG A 579 -25.85 -42.92 3.83
C ARG A 579 -26.21 -41.57 3.20
N THR A 580 -26.06 -40.48 3.95
CA THR A 580 -26.30 -39.09 3.48
C THR A 580 -25.03 -38.40 3.00
N ALA A 581 -23.93 -39.14 2.83
CA ALA A 581 -22.63 -38.63 2.42
C ALA A 581 -22.04 -39.51 1.30
N ILE A 582 -21.04 -39.01 0.60
CA ILE A 582 -20.34 -39.72 -0.47
C ILE A 582 -19.04 -40.29 0.10
N SER A 583 -18.88 -41.65 0.08
CA SER A 583 -17.60 -42.24 0.47
C SER A 583 -16.50 -41.87 -0.52
N LEU A 584 -15.26 -41.71 -0.04
CA LEU A 584 -14.12 -41.42 -0.92
C LEU A 584 -13.89 -42.54 -1.94
N SER A 585 -14.16 -43.81 -1.57
CA SER A 585 -14.10 -44.92 -2.52
C SER A 585 -15.09 -44.71 -3.67
N THR A 586 -16.35 -44.39 -3.37
CA THR A 586 -17.38 -44.07 -4.38
C THR A 586 -17.00 -42.84 -5.19
N PHE A 587 -16.51 -41.78 -4.52
CA PHE A 587 -16.09 -40.57 -5.21
C PHE A 587 -14.96 -40.83 -6.22
N TYR A 588 -13.95 -41.60 -5.82
CA TYR A 588 -12.86 -41.98 -6.72
C TYR A 588 -13.32 -42.91 -7.84
N ASP A 589 -14.30 -43.79 -7.54
CA ASP A 589 -14.89 -44.69 -8.56
C ASP A 589 -15.68 -43.91 -9.60
N GLU A 590 -16.49 -42.93 -9.18
CA GLU A 590 -17.23 -42.04 -10.14
C GLU A 590 -16.30 -41.21 -11.00
N ILE A 591 -15.32 -40.55 -10.39
CA ILE A 591 -14.34 -39.75 -11.13
C ILE A 591 -13.43 -40.65 -12.01
N GLY A 592 -13.12 -41.85 -11.54
CA GLY A 592 -12.33 -42.85 -12.29
C GLY A 592 -12.99 -43.44 -13.52
N LYS A 593 -14.32 -43.25 -13.68
CA LYS A 593 -15.05 -43.61 -14.91
C LYS A 593 -14.80 -42.62 -16.05
N ILE A 594 -14.18 -41.48 -15.78
CA ILE A 594 -13.86 -40.46 -16.78
C ILE A 594 -12.62 -40.92 -17.57
N SER A 595 -12.74 -40.97 -18.89
CA SER A 595 -11.62 -41.27 -19.77
C SER A 595 -10.74 -40.02 -19.95
N SER A 596 -9.83 -39.74 -18.98
CA SER A 596 -8.96 -38.57 -19.00
C SER A 596 -7.49 -38.94 -19.07
N LYS A 597 -6.67 -38.08 -19.70
CA LYS A 597 -5.19 -38.22 -19.71
C LYS A 597 -4.62 -37.99 -18.29
N GLN A 598 -5.23 -37.12 -17.52
CA GLN A 598 -4.79 -36.71 -16.19
C GLN A 598 -5.98 -36.27 -15.33
N THR A 599 -6.00 -36.69 -14.08
CA THR A 599 -7.00 -36.24 -13.10
C THR A 599 -6.29 -35.71 -11.84
N LEU A 600 -6.49 -34.43 -11.52
CA LEU A 600 -6.00 -33.78 -10.31
C LEU A 600 -7.16 -33.55 -9.36
N ILE A 601 -7.01 -33.97 -8.10
CA ILE A 601 -8.04 -33.80 -7.08
C ILE A 601 -7.43 -33.04 -5.89
N PHE A 602 -8.08 -31.97 -5.46
CA PHE A 602 -7.71 -31.18 -4.29
C PHE A 602 -8.83 -31.26 -3.26
N LEU A 603 -8.55 -31.80 -2.07
CA LEU A 603 -9.50 -32.02 -0.99
C LEU A 603 -9.12 -31.14 0.21
N ASP A 604 -9.81 -30.01 0.39
CA ASP A 604 -9.69 -29.18 1.61
C ASP A 604 -10.77 -29.60 2.62
N ALA A 605 -10.58 -30.78 3.20
CA ALA A 605 -11.49 -31.40 4.12
C ALA A 605 -10.74 -32.15 5.25
N CYS A 606 -11.40 -32.26 6.42
CA CYS A 606 -10.91 -33.03 7.56
C CYS A 606 -11.56 -34.42 7.59
N PHE A 607 -10.76 -35.47 7.58
CA PHE A 607 -11.28 -36.85 7.70
C PHE A 607 -11.08 -37.45 9.11
N SER A 608 -10.60 -36.66 10.08
CA SER A 608 -10.41 -37.07 11.48
C SER A 608 -11.70 -36.98 12.34
N GLY A 609 -12.80 -36.48 11.75
CA GLY A 609 -14.03 -36.16 12.50
C GLY A 609 -13.95 -34.86 13.29
N SER A 610 -12.87 -34.07 13.09
CA SER A 610 -12.71 -32.74 13.64
C SER A 610 -13.21 -31.69 12.65
N GLN A 611 -13.80 -30.60 13.17
CA GLN A 611 -14.19 -29.45 12.38
C GLN A 611 -13.00 -28.49 12.21
N ARG A 612 -13.06 -27.55 11.26
CA ARG A 612 -12.01 -26.51 11.04
C ARG A 612 -11.71 -25.65 12.28
N ASP A 613 -12.68 -25.45 13.17
CA ASP A 613 -12.52 -24.77 14.46
C ASP A 613 -11.96 -25.66 15.58
N GLY A 614 -11.75 -26.93 15.31
CA GLY A 614 -11.23 -27.95 16.26
C GLY A 614 -12.26 -28.61 17.13
N LYS A 615 -13.56 -28.34 16.93
CA LYS A 615 -14.64 -29.10 17.59
C LYS A 615 -14.86 -30.44 16.89
N LEU A 616 -15.50 -31.37 17.56
CA LEU A 616 -15.90 -32.68 16.98
C LEU A 616 -17.21 -32.54 16.20
N LEU A 617 -17.31 -33.18 15.05
CA LEU A 617 -18.50 -33.20 14.19
C LEU A 617 -19.70 -33.86 14.84
N SER A 618 -19.49 -34.73 15.85
CA SER A 618 -20.52 -35.41 16.60
C SER A 618 -20.19 -35.42 18.09
N SER A 619 -21.18 -35.08 18.93
CA SER A 619 -21.07 -35.11 20.38
C SER A 619 -20.93 -36.54 20.95
N LYS A 620 -21.11 -37.61 20.15
CA LYS A 620 -20.98 -38.99 20.54
C LYS A 620 -19.58 -39.56 20.46
N THR A 621 -18.67 -38.93 19.71
CA THR A 621 -17.26 -39.33 19.64
C THR A 621 -16.52 -38.76 20.84
N ARG A 622 -16.35 -39.57 21.89
CA ARG A 622 -15.58 -39.21 23.09
C ARG A 622 -14.11 -39.07 22.73
N GLY A 623 -13.63 -37.83 22.40
CA GLY A 623 -12.25 -37.38 22.61
C GLY A 623 -11.11 -38.13 21.92
N VAL A 624 -11.36 -39.07 21.01
CA VAL A 624 -10.32 -39.79 20.28
C VAL A 624 -10.45 -39.48 18.82
N ALA A 625 -9.41 -38.85 18.25
CA ALA A 625 -9.29 -38.65 16.80
C ALA A 625 -9.23 -40.06 16.14
N ILE A 626 -10.20 -40.36 15.27
CA ILE A 626 -10.20 -41.61 14.51
C ILE A 626 -9.27 -41.43 13.34
N LYS A 627 -8.25 -42.26 13.22
CA LYS A 627 -7.33 -42.26 12.09
C LYS A 627 -8.03 -42.82 10.86
N ALA A 628 -8.41 -41.96 9.91
CA ALA A 628 -9.02 -42.40 8.66
C ALA A 628 -8.04 -43.26 7.84
N LYS A 629 -8.56 -44.34 7.24
CA LYS A 629 -7.78 -45.19 6.35
C LYS A 629 -7.50 -44.40 5.04
N THR A 630 -6.27 -44.42 4.60
CA THR A 630 -5.90 -43.87 3.30
C THR A 630 -6.47 -44.72 2.18
N ILE A 631 -7.40 -44.20 1.39
CA ILE A 631 -7.95 -44.87 0.20
C ILE A 631 -7.07 -44.54 -0.97
N ALA A 632 -6.55 -45.57 -1.66
CA ALA A 632 -5.73 -45.37 -2.82
C ALA A 632 -6.57 -44.86 -4.02
N PRO A 633 -6.16 -43.80 -4.70
CA PRO A 633 -6.81 -43.37 -5.92
C PRO A 633 -6.63 -44.39 -7.03
N LYS A 634 -7.47 -44.34 -8.08
CA LYS A 634 -7.48 -45.29 -9.20
C LYS A 634 -7.08 -44.60 -10.50
N GLY A 635 -6.58 -45.38 -11.48
CA GLY A 635 -6.28 -44.90 -12.80
C GLY A 635 -5.11 -43.89 -12.83
N ASN A 636 -5.34 -42.69 -13.36
CA ASN A 636 -4.35 -41.63 -13.54
C ASN A 636 -4.56 -40.44 -12.60
N MET A 637 -5.07 -40.71 -11.41
CA MET A 637 -5.37 -39.70 -10.40
C MET A 637 -4.14 -39.32 -9.57
N VAL A 638 -4.02 -38.03 -9.28
CA VAL A 638 -3.16 -37.47 -8.24
C VAL A 638 -4.05 -36.67 -7.28
N VAL A 639 -4.08 -37.06 -6.02
CA VAL A 639 -4.96 -36.49 -4.99
C VAL A 639 -4.14 -35.77 -3.94
N PHE A 640 -4.37 -34.46 -3.80
CA PHE A 640 -3.83 -33.62 -2.73
C PHE A 640 -4.88 -33.49 -1.65
N SER A 641 -4.57 -33.85 -0.41
CA SER A 641 -5.46 -33.72 0.75
C SER A 641 -4.88 -32.72 1.74
N ALA A 642 -5.74 -31.87 2.30
CA ALA A 642 -5.35 -30.78 3.19
C ALA A 642 -4.67 -31.24 4.47
N SER A 643 -5.00 -32.43 4.97
CA SER A 643 -4.46 -32.95 6.22
C SER A 643 -4.26 -34.46 6.18
N ASN A 644 -3.42 -34.96 7.07
CA ASN A 644 -3.33 -36.39 7.36
C ASN A 644 -4.60 -36.85 8.10
N GLY A 645 -4.96 -38.14 8.02
CA GLY A 645 -6.20 -38.68 8.51
C GLY A 645 -6.50 -38.51 10.02
N ASP A 646 -5.51 -38.10 10.82
CA ASP A 646 -5.63 -37.82 12.24
C ASP A 646 -5.57 -36.31 12.58
N GLU A 647 -5.36 -35.45 11.60
CA GLU A 647 -5.24 -34.00 11.75
C GLU A 647 -6.46 -33.26 11.19
N ALA A 648 -6.74 -32.06 11.72
CA ALA A 648 -7.78 -31.17 11.19
C ALA A 648 -7.25 -30.34 10.03
N ALA A 649 -8.08 -30.09 9.01
CA ALA A 649 -7.85 -28.98 8.04
C ALA A 649 -8.31 -27.68 8.69
N LEU A 650 -7.43 -26.69 8.76
CA LEU A 650 -7.62 -25.46 9.53
C LEU A 650 -8.09 -24.29 8.66
N SER A 651 -8.86 -23.38 9.26
CA SER A 651 -9.10 -22.07 8.69
C SER A 651 -7.87 -21.18 8.91
N TYR A 652 -7.42 -20.48 7.88
CA TYR A 652 -6.34 -19.49 7.96
C TYR A 652 -6.92 -18.09 8.05
N LYS A 653 -7.06 -17.57 9.26
CA LYS A 653 -7.71 -16.28 9.52
C LYS A 653 -7.00 -15.11 8.82
N LYS A 654 -5.67 -15.12 8.78
CA LYS A 654 -4.88 -14.08 8.10
C LYS A 654 -5.12 -14.04 6.59
N GLY A 655 -5.24 -15.21 5.96
CA GLY A 655 -5.48 -15.33 4.53
C GLY A 655 -6.95 -15.38 4.14
N LYS A 656 -7.90 -15.42 5.11
CA LYS A 656 -9.36 -15.54 4.85
C LYS A 656 -9.76 -16.73 3.96
N HIS A 657 -9.05 -17.84 4.08
CA HIS A 657 -9.22 -19.08 3.34
C HIS A 657 -9.03 -20.31 4.26
N GLY A 658 -9.31 -21.50 3.75
CA GLY A 658 -8.72 -22.71 4.31
C GLY A 658 -7.20 -22.65 4.21
N LEU A 659 -6.46 -23.11 5.23
CA LEU A 659 -5.00 -22.98 5.26
C LEU A 659 -4.34 -23.69 4.06
N PHE A 660 -4.85 -24.87 3.69
CA PHE A 660 -4.39 -25.60 2.51
C PHE A 660 -4.69 -24.83 1.22
N THR A 661 -5.92 -24.38 1.05
CA THR A 661 -6.34 -23.63 -0.15
C THR A 661 -5.56 -22.33 -0.30
N TYR A 662 -5.32 -21.57 0.77
CA TYR A 662 -4.51 -20.34 0.70
C TYR A 662 -3.13 -20.61 0.11
N PHE A 663 -2.41 -21.63 0.57
CA PHE A 663 -1.08 -21.93 0.05
C PHE A 663 -1.10 -22.56 -1.33
N LEU A 664 -2.16 -23.30 -1.68
CA LEU A 664 -2.40 -23.77 -3.05
C LEU A 664 -2.52 -22.57 -4.02
N LEU A 665 -3.41 -21.62 -3.73
CA LEU A 665 -3.63 -20.42 -4.53
C LEU A 665 -2.35 -19.56 -4.59
N LYS A 666 -1.65 -19.40 -3.47
CA LYS A 666 -0.41 -18.64 -3.40
C LYS A 666 0.68 -19.22 -4.29
N LYS A 667 0.86 -20.54 -4.30
CA LYS A 667 1.83 -21.20 -5.20
C LYS A 667 1.42 -21.06 -6.66
N LEU A 668 0.14 -21.20 -6.98
CA LEU A 668 -0.38 -20.96 -8.33
C LEU A 668 -0.14 -19.51 -8.78
N LYS A 669 -0.35 -18.54 -7.88
CA LYS A 669 -0.09 -17.12 -8.14
C LYS A 669 1.39 -16.86 -8.43
N GLU A 670 2.27 -17.30 -7.54
CA GLU A 670 3.72 -17.08 -7.63
C GLU A 670 4.34 -17.72 -8.89
N SER A 671 3.79 -18.85 -9.33
CA SER A 671 4.28 -19.59 -10.52
C SER A 671 3.53 -19.25 -11.80
N SER A 672 2.47 -18.42 -11.74
CA SER A 672 1.51 -18.22 -12.85
C SER A 672 1.00 -19.56 -13.41
N GLY A 673 0.75 -20.56 -12.53
CA GLY A 673 0.32 -21.91 -12.88
C GLY A 673 1.41 -22.85 -13.42
N ASN A 674 2.61 -22.35 -13.69
CA ASN A 674 3.72 -23.18 -14.20
C ASN A 674 4.49 -23.83 -13.05
N VAL A 675 3.91 -24.84 -12.47
CA VAL A 675 4.48 -25.59 -11.33
C VAL A 675 4.29 -27.08 -11.54
N SER A 676 5.32 -27.90 -11.21
CA SER A 676 5.19 -29.35 -11.20
C SER A 676 4.43 -29.83 -9.94
N LEU A 677 3.78 -30.99 -10.01
CA LEU A 677 3.05 -31.54 -8.87
C LEU A 677 4.00 -31.86 -7.71
N GLY A 678 5.24 -32.27 -7.99
CA GLY A 678 6.27 -32.51 -6.97
C GLY A 678 6.69 -31.23 -6.25
N GLU A 679 6.92 -30.11 -6.98
CA GLU A 679 7.20 -28.80 -6.40
C GLU A 679 6.00 -28.29 -5.58
N LEU A 680 4.78 -28.43 -6.10
CA LEU A 680 3.56 -28.06 -5.39
C LEU A 680 3.42 -28.87 -4.09
N SER A 681 3.62 -30.18 -4.13
CA SER A 681 3.54 -31.06 -2.94
C SER A 681 4.54 -30.64 -1.86
N THR A 682 5.78 -30.41 -2.27
CA THR A 682 6.85 -29.97 -1.36
C THR A 682 6.51 -28.63 -0.72
N TYR A 683 6.07 -27.65 -1.52
CA TYR A 683 5.67 -26.33 -1.05
C TYR A 683 4.49 -26.40 -0.05
N LEU A 684 3.42 -27.11 -0.43
CA LEU A 684 2.24 -27.27 0.43
C LEU A 684 2.60 -27.95 1.76
N SER A 685 3.38 -29.03 1.72
CA SER A 685 3.81 -29.75 2.93
C SER A 685 4.60 -28.83 3.88
N GLN A 686 5.51 -28.01 3.34
CA GLN A 686 6.34 -27.08 4.13
C GLN A 686 5.53 -25.92 4.69
N MET A 687 4.79 -25.23 3.83
CA MET A 687 4.12 -23.98 4.18
C MET A 687 2.90 -24.20 5.07
N VAL A 688 2.05 -25.17 4.74
CA VAL A 688 0.88 -25.49 5.56
C VAL A 688 1.31 -25.97 6.93
N LYS A 689 2.27 -26.90 7.04
CA LYS A 689 2.79 -27.37 8.33
C LYS A 689 3.40 -26.24 9.15
N LYS A 690 4.21 -25.37 8.54
CA LYS A 690 4.82 -24.21 9.21
C LYS A 690 3.77 -23.27 9.78
N HIS A 691 2.82 -22.87 8.96
CA HIS A 691 1.83 -21.85 9.34
C HIS A 691 0.73 -22.42 10.25
N SER A 692 0.41 -23.70 10.15
CA SER A 692 -0.48 -24.36 11.11
C SER A 692 0.05 -24.34 12.55
N ILE A 693 1.38 -24.43 12.70
CA ILE A 693 2.04 -24.36 14.02
C ILE A 693 2.20 -22.91 14.49
N ILE A 694 2.70 -22.02 13.62
CA ILE A 694 3.07 -20.65 14.01
C ILE A 694 1.80 -19.77 14.20
N ASP A 695 0.85 -19.87 13.27
CA ASP A 695 -0.28 -18.95 13.22
C ASP A 695 -1.53 -19.50 13.89
N GLU A 696 -1.77 -20.82 13.83
CA GLU A 696 -2.98 -21.45 14.35
C GLU A 696 -2.73 -22.34 15.61
N ASN A 697 -1.48 -22.45 16.04
CA ASN A 697 -1.05 -23.25 17.21
C ASN A 697 -1.57 -24.71 17.18
N LYS A 698 -1.67 -25.29 16.00
CA LYS A 698 -2.11 -26.66 15.71
C LYS A 698 -1.22 -27.25 14.64
N LYS A 699 -1.32 -28.55 14.40
CA LYS A 699 -0.58 -29.24 13.34
C LYS A 699 -1.51 -29.64 12.20
N GLN A 700 -1.11 -29.28 10.97
CA GLN A 700 -1.75 -29.72 9.74
C GLN A 700 -0.68 -30.12 8.73
N SER A 701 -0.74 -31.35 8.24
CA SER A 701 0.24 -31.93 7.32
C SER A 701 -0.47 -32.41 6.06
N PRO A 702 -0.41 -31.66 4.95
CA PRO A 702 -0.96 -32.11 3.66
C PRO A 702 -0.32 -33.41 3.20
N THR A 703 -1.09 -34.22 2.48
CA THR A 703 -0.66 -35.50 1.92
C THR A 703 -0.96 -35.56 0.43
N VAL A 704 -0.19 -36.39 -0.30
CA VAL A 704 -0.45 -36.71 -1.70
C VAL A 704 -0.62 -38.22 -1.85
N SER A 705 -1.69 -38.62 -2.49
CA SER A 705 -1.96 -40.01 -2.85
C SER A 705 -2.00 -40.14 -4.37
N VAL A 706 -1.34 -41.13 -4.93
CA VAL A 706 -1.12 -41.26 -6.37
C VAL A 706 -1.43 -42.64 -6.89
N ALA A 707 -1.94 -42.71 -8.11
CA ALA A 707 -2.14 -43.96 -8.86
C ALA A 707 -1.16 -44.12 -10.04
N ILE A 708 -0.34 -43.09 -10.33
CA ILE A 708 0.59 -43.05 -11.47
C ILE A 708 2.03 -42.86 -11.00
N ASN A 709 2.97 -43.44 -11.78
CA ASN A 709 4.40 -43.24 -11.57
C ASN A 709 4.84 -41.88 -12.15
N ASN A 710 5.96 -41.34 -11.65
CA ASN A 710 6.59 -40.08 -12.14
C ASN A 710 5.66 -38.85 -12.07
N TRP A 711 4.66 -38.89 -11.21
CA TRP A 711 3.69 -37.81 -11.03
C TRP A 711 4.34 -36.46 -10.64
N GLU A 712 5.49 -36.50 -9.98
CA GLU A 712 6.22 -35.30 -9.51
C GLU A 712 6.65 -34.40 -10.66
N THR A 713 6.90 -34.94 -11.84
CA THR A 713 7.35 -34.21 -13.02
C THR A 713 6.20 -33.60 -13.81
N ILE A 714 4.96 -34.05 -13.56
CA ILE A 714 3.78 -33.55 -14.26
C ILE A 714 3.55 -32.08 -13.87
N LYS A 715 3.35 -31.21 -14.84
CA LYS A 715 2.99 -29.81 -14.64
C LYS A 715 1.49 -29.62 -14.65
N ILE A 716 0.99 -28.66 -13.82
CA ILE A 716 -0.43 -28.29 -13.83
C ILE A 716 -0.79 -27.68 -15.18
N ASN A 717 0.00 -26.69 -15.64
CA ASN A 717 -0.05 -26.14 -16.99
C ASN A 717 1.08 -26.79 -17.81
N GLU A 718 0.79 -27.78 -18.60
CA GLU A 718 1.68 -28.21 -19.67
C GLU A 718 1.31 -27.44 -20.94
N ASN A 719 2.31 -26.82 -21.58
CA ASN A 719 2.17 -26.36 -22.95
C ASN A 719 1.87 -27.59 -23.82
N GLU A 720 0.69 -27.64 -24.46
CA GLU A 720 0.34 -28.64 -25.47
C GLU A 720 1.21 -28.49 -26.69
#